data_13dac9bc2304d2becdd0f38272b92406
#
_entry.id   13dac9bc2304d2becdd0f38272b92406
#
_cell.length_a   1.000
_cell.length_b   1.000
_cell.length_c   1.000
_cell.angle_alpha   90.00
_cell.angle_beta   90.00
_cell.angle_gamma   90.00
#
_symmetry.space_group_name_H-M   'P 1'
#
loop_
_entity.id
_entity.type
_entity.pdbx_description
1 polymer ?
#
loop_
_entity_poly.entity_id
_entity_poly.type
_entity_poly.pdbx_seq_one_letter_code
_entity_poly.pdbx_strand_id
1 'polypeptide(L)'
;MKKIYVGLLAIMTLLAACSDVDIPASASDSKGVVSSITADIPQGSRQVTLRWTNPAGDIVAIQIIRDNTDIIELEGAPTSYLIKKAPTNVDVVYTIKARFADGTVSKGQTIRIFIPYEPSKGGLLAMLVPDDYATASADEKDAVAWFQKNYVAKETGALITPATIDELDIEKYAACWVMCDRVGLPKGWQNLPGLASPEVVNALKAFCNDGGNLLLTNHATQLTVGLGRIDEAYAPGIYGDGEGGNNPDIWGVHPIIGNVEGQVYDHSGHDIYRGMTYHSDLYAGIYSFIGAGVKGDHNCMWDLNAYGLTPNPNVVKTWEETTNSTVLGTWNHVVDYCCAGIVDFEPTTTFAGRILAVGLAAYEWNLGGPNAEQAQLELFTANCLAYVGTPAESKVAMLVPEDYATGSADEKDAVAWFQKTYVDTGKGILLTPATIDQLDIEQNPMCWVMCDRVGLAKGWQNLPGLASPEVINALKAYCNDGGNLLLTNHATQLTVGLGRIDEAYAPGIYGDGEGGNNPDVWGSHPIIGNVEGQIYDHLNHPIYWKMTYHPDLYAGIYAFIGAGVKGDHNCMWDLNAYGLTPNPNVVKTWEETTNSTVLGTWNHVVDYCCAGIVDFEPTATFAGRILAVGLAAYEWNLGGPNAEQDQLEQFTSNCIGYLK
;
A
#
# COMPACT_ATOMS: atom_id res chain seq x y z
N MET A 1 -6.30 -23.21 -32.72
CA MET A 1 -5.84 -22.16 -33.64
C MET A 1 -5.01 -21.17 -32.80
N LYS A 2 -3.71 -21.11 -33.07
CA LYS A 2 -2.77 -20.25 -32.33
C LYS A 2 -2.97 -18.81 -32.78
N LYS A 3 -3.36 -17.90 -31.86
CA LYS A 3 -3.33 -16.47 -32.13
C LYS A 3 -1.90 -15.96 -31.93
N ILE A 4 -1.31 -15.50 -33.01
CA ILE A 4 -0.02 -14.83 -33.06
C ILE A 4 -0.26 -13.38 -32.64
N TYR A 5 0.27 -12.99 -31.49
CA TYR A 5 0.36 -11.58 -31.11
C TYR A 5 1.58 -10.97 -31.81
N VAL A 6 1.33 -10.09 -32.75
CA VAL A 6 2.35 -9.24 -33.37
C VAL A 6 2.65 -8.10 -32.38
N GLY A 7 3.76 -8.24 -31.66
CA GLY A 7 4.28 -7.16 -30.82
C GLY A 7 4.76 -6.01 -31.69
N LEU A 8 4.16 -4.85 -31.51
CA LEU A 8 4.64 -3.61 -32.12
C LEU A 8 5.94 -3.20 -31.40
N LEU A 9 7.07 -3.38 -32.08
CA LEU A 9 8.37 -2.89 -31.61
C LEU A 9 8.38 -1.37 -31.80
N ALA A 10 8.05 -0.62 -30.75
CA ALA A 10 8.20 0.83 -30.75
C ALA A 10 9.69 1.16 -30.60
N ILE A 11 10.38 1.34 -31.73
CA ILE A 11 11.69 1.97 -31.77
C ILE A 11 11.44 3.47 -31.56
N MET A 12 11.55 3.95 -30.32
CA MET A 12 11.64 5.38 -30.05
C MET A 12 13.02 5.88 -30.44
N THR A 13 13.15 6.41 -31.65
CA THR A 13 14.25 7.31 -32.01
C THR A 13 13.95 8.67 -31.42
N LEU A 14 14.43 8.95 -30.23
CA LEU A 14 14.39 10.29 -29.66
C LEU A 14 15.45 11.18 -30.32
N LEU A 15 14.95 12.22 -30.98
CA LEU A 15 15.78 13.33 -31.50
C LEU A 15 16.47 14.03 -30.32
N ALA A 16 17.82 14.06 -30.38
CA ALA A 16 18.62 14.76 -29.41
C ALA A 16 18.35 16.28 -29.48
N ALA A 17 17.71 16.81 -28.44
CA ALA A 17 17.76 18.25 -28.18
C ALA A 17 19.04 18.56 -27.39
N CYS A 18 19.99 19.20 -28.00
CA CYS A 18 21.17 19.75 -27.33
C CYS A 18 20.73 20.88 -26.41
N SER A 19 20.85 20.71 -25.10
CA SER A 19 20.99 21.83 -24.18
C SER A 19 22.46 21.89 -23.75
N ASP A 20 23.13 22.98 -24.11
CA ASP A 20 24.49 23.29 -23.69
C ASP A 20 24.51 23.49 -22.17
N VAL A 21 25.07 22.54 -21.43
CA VAL A 21 25.48 22.74 -20.04
C VAL A 21 26.95 23.11 -20.04
N ASP A 22 27.27 24.30 -19.54
CA ASP A 22 28.63 24.79 -19.38
C ASP A 22 29.47 23.85 -18.50
N ILE A 23 30.35 23.05 -19.11
CA ILE A 23 31.35 22.23 -18.45
C ILE A 23 32.68 22.98 -18.43
N PRO A 24 33.46 23.01 -17.32
CA PRO A 24 34.72 23.74 -17.23
C PRO A 24 35.67 23.34 -18.35
N ALA A 25 36.31 24.34 -18.93
CA ALA A 25 37.16 24.27 -20.13
C ALA A 25 38.48 23.49 -19.89
N SER A 26 38.42 22.15 -19.98
CA SER A 26 39.62 21.31 -20.15
C SER A 26 39.44 20.16 -21.16
N ALA A 27 38.30 20.11 -21.86
CA ALA A 27 38.10 19.14 -22.92
C ALA A 27 38.67 19.66 -24.25
N SER A 28 39.69 19.02 -24.77
CA SER A 28 40.22 19.37 -26.10
C SER A 28 39.26 18.80 -27.16
N ASP A 29 38.61 19.67 -27.93
CA ASP A 29 37.75 19.33 -29.07
C ASP A 29 38.48 18.54 -30.18
N SER A 30 39.77 18.32 -30.04
CA SER A 30 40.64 17.67 -31.03
C SER A 30 40.64 16.15 -31.03
N LYS A 31 40.06 15.50 -29.99
CA LYS A 31 40.15 14.03 -29.80
C LYS A 31 38.88 13.23 -30.05
N GLY A 32 37.87 13.85 -30.62
CA GLY A 32 36.60 13.18 -30.95
C GLY A 32 35.64 13.02 -29.75
N VAL A 33 34.48 12.51 -30.04
CA VAL A 33 33.35 12.34 -29.08
C VAL A 33 32.93 10.89 -29.08
N VAL A 34 32.58 10.35 -27.92
CA VAL A 34 31.82 9.10 -27.84
C VAL A 34 30.54 9.28 -28.67
N SER A 35 30.18 8.31 -29.49
CA SER A 35 29.04 8.43 -30.40
C SER A 35 28.12 7.21 -30.37
N SER A 36 26.96 7.32 -31.01
CA SER A 36 26.00 6.23 -31.17
C SER A 36 25.59 5.57 -29.84
N ILE A 37 25.30 6.40 -28.81
CA ILE A 37 24.85 5.86 -27.54
C ILE A 37 23.43 5.29 -27.71
N THR A 38 23.26 4.04 -27.30
CA THR A 38 21.96 3.34 -27.23
C THR A 38 21.77 2.69 -25.87
N ALA A 39 20.51 2.51 -25.48
CA ALA A 39 20.15 1.76 -24.29
C ALA A 39 19.24 0.61 -24.70
N ASP A 40 19.58 -0.58 -24.24
CA ASP A 40 18.75 -1.77 -24.36
C ASP A 40 18.17 -2.09 -22.99
N ILE A 41 16.84 -2.04 -22.88
CA ILE A 41 16.08 -2.23 -21.63
C ILE A 41 15.12 -3.39 -21.86
N PRO A 42 15.37 -4.58 -21.29
CA PRO A 42 14.42 -5.68 -21.36
C PRO A 42 13.09 -5.28 -20.70
N GLN A 43 11.98 -5.68 -21.30
CA GLN A 43 10.66 -5.36 -20.79
C GLN A 43 10.49 -5.89 -19.35
N GLY A 44 10.00 -5.05 -18.44
CA GLY A 44 9.79 -5.39 -17.03
C GLY A 44 11.09 -5.56 -16.25
N SER A 45 12.20 -4.98 -16.70
CA SER A 45 13.50 -5.09 -16.06
C SER A 45 14.06 -3.72 -15.69
N ARG A 46 14.81 -3.66 -14.58
CA ARG A 46 15.62 -2.50 -14.16
C ARG A 46 17.03 -2.54 -14.76
N GLN A 47 17.32 -3.52 -15.61
CA GLN A 47 18.63 -3.64 -16.25
C GLN A 47 18.67 -2.76 -17.49
N VAL A 48 19.76 -2.03 -17.63
CA VAL A 48 20.04 -1.20 -18.82
C VAL A 48 21.38 -1.55 -19.36
N THR A 49 21.43 -2.03 -20.60
CA THR A 49 22.70 -2.20 -21.31
C THR A 49 22.96 -0.97 -22.15
N LEU A 50 23.88 -0.11 -21.70
CA LEU A 50 24.38 1.00 -22.49
C LEU A 50 25.39 0.49 -23.52
N ARG A 51 25.30 0.96 -24.77
CA ARG A 51 26.24 0.68 -25.84
C ARG A 51 26.64 1.99 -26.53
N TRP A 52 27.90 2.07 -26.94
CA TRP A 52 28.42 3.28 -27.59
C TRP A 52 29.57 2.94 -28.54
N THR A 53 29.96 3.93 -29.33
CA THR A 53 31.16 3.87 -30.19
C THR A 53 32.23 4.78 -29.61
N ASN A 54 33.40 4.23 -29.36
CA ASN A 54 34.54 4.97 -28.85
C ASN A 54 35.14 5.91 -29.91
N PRO A 55 35.63 7.10 -29.52
CA PRO A 55 36.45 7.94 -30.41
C PRO A 55 37.80 7.28 -30.72
N ALA A 56 38.46 7.74 -31.75
CA ALA A 56 39.84 7.32 -32.07
C ALA A 56 40.85 7.87 -31.05
N GLY A 57 41.85 7.06 -30.70
CA GLY A 57 42.94 7.42 -29.79
C GLY A 57 43.24 6.36 -28.73
N ASP A 58 44.29 6.59 -27.93
CA ASP A 58 44.69 5.68 -26.85
C ASP A 58 43.83 5.91 -25.61
N ILE A 59 42.67 5.22 -25.56
CA ILE A 59 41.71 5.30 -24.47
C ILE A 59 42.19 4.40 -23.33
N VAL A 60 42.29 4.97 -22.13
CA VAL A 60 42.67 4.25 -20.90
C VAL A 60 41.48 3.97 -19.99
N ALA A 61 40.40 4.75 -20.11
CA ALA A 61 39.16 4.48 -19.39
C ALA A 61 37.95 5.10 -20.08
N ILE A 62 36.77 4.55 -19.78
CA ILE A 62 35.45 5.14 -20.10
C ILE A 62 34.79 5.58 -18.80
N GLN A 63 34.27 6.79 -18.78
CA GLN A 63 33.51 7.34 -17.67
C GLN A 63 32.03 7.39 -18.05
N ILE A 64 31.17 6.74 -17.23
CA ILE A 64 29.73 6.84 -17.31
C ILE A 64 29.28 7.71 -16.14
N ILE A 65 28.68 8.85 -16.42
CA ILE A 65 28.29 9.85 -15.44
C ILE A 65 26.76 9.88 -15.40
N ARG A 66 26.15 9.55 -14.24
CA ARG A 66 24.73 9.62 -14.02
C ARG A 66 24.35 10.96 -13.37
N ASP A 67 23.40 11.68 -13.96
CA ASP A 67 22.83 12.93 -13.47
C ASP A 67 23.88 13.98 -13.03
N ASN A 68 25.03 13.98 -13.72
CA ASN A 68 26.19 14.83 -13.46
C ASN A 68 26.89 14.65 -12.09
N THR A 69 26.57 13.64 -11.34
CA THR A 69 27.09 13.42 -9.97
C THR A 69 27.80 12.09 -9.79
N ASP A 70 27.20 10.99 -10.17
CA ASP A 70 27.75 9.66 -9.96
C ASP A 70 28.61 9.24 -11.14
N ILE A 71 29.87 8.88 -10.90
CA ILE A 71 30.84 8.50 -11.93
C ILE A 71 31.22 7.03 -11.76
N ILE A 72 30.96 6.23 -12.80
CA ILE A 72 31.46 4.87 -12.95
C ILE A 72 32.62 4.94 -13.92
N GLU A 73 33.82 4.57 -13.51
CA GLU A 73 35.01 4.50 -14.36
C GLU A 73 35.32 3.06 -14.74
N LEU A 74 35.35 2.77 -16.04
CA LEU A 74 35.65 1.46 -16.61
C LEU A 74 37.05 1.48 -17.22
N GLU A 75 37.94 0.59 -16.80
CA GLU A 75 39.30 0.51 -17.35
C GLU A 75 39.31 0.08 -18.84
N GLY A 76 40.22 0.64 -19.58
CA GLY A 76 40.39 0.37 -21.01
C GLY A 76 39.34 1.07 -21.90
N ALA A 77 39.00 0.45 -23.00
CA ALA A 77 38.12 1.00 -24.03
C ALA A 77 36.85 0.14 -24.27
N PRO A 78 36.06 -0.21 -23.26
CA PRO A 78 34.85 -0.95 -23.48
C PRO A 78 33.85 -0.13 -24.31
N THR A 79 32.93 -0.83 -24.98
CA THR A 79 31.87 -0.23 -25.81
C THR A 79 30.48 -0.53 -25.32
N SER A 80 30.39 -1.14 -24.15
CA SER A 80 29.10 -1.43 -23.47
C SER A 80 29.29 -1.56 -21.96
N TYR A 81 28.20 -1.31 -21.22
CA TYR A 81 28.14 -1.52 -19.79
C TYR A 81 26.74 -1.91 -19.37
N LEU A 82 26.62 -2.89 -18.50
CA LEU A 82 25.36 -3.33 -17.91
C LEU A 82 25.14 -2.64 -16.56
N ILE A 83 24.15 -1.77 -16.49
CA ILE A 83 23.62 -1.22 -15.24
C ILE A 83 22.59 -2.24 -14.74
N LYS A 84 22.87 -2.91 -13.64
CA LYS A 84 22.01 -3.98 -13.10
C LYS A 84 20.74 -3.44 -12.45
N LYS A 85 20.80 -2.28 -11.80
CA LYS A 85 19.71 -1.65 -11.06
C LYS A 85 19.66 -0.16 -11.42
N ALA A 86 19.06 0.19 -12.53
CA ALA A 86 18.85 1.60 -12.90
C ALA A 86 17.68 2.17 -12.10
N PRO A 87 17.69 3.48 -11.77
CA PRO A 87 16.54 4.17 -11.19
C PRO A 87 15.31 4.04 -12.10
N THR A 88 14.13 3.87 -11.50
CA THR A 88 12.87 3.65 -12.19
C THR A 88 11.89 4.79 -11.93
N ASN A 89 10.89 4.95 -12.81
CA ASN A 89 9.85 5.97 -12.70
C ASN A 89 10.38 7.42 -12.61
N VAL A 90 11.64 7.61 -12.98
CA VAL A 90 12.31 8.92 -13.07
C VAL A 90 13.11 9.00 -14.37
N ASP A 91 13.27 10.21 -14.88
CA ASP A 91 14.18 10.49 -15.99
C ASP A 91 15.62 10.50 -15.49
N VAL A 92 16.46 9.61 -16.01
CA VAL A 92 17.88 9.53 -15.68
C VAL A 92 18.72 9.90 -16.90
N VAL A 93 19.72 10.76 -16.72
CA VAL A 93 20.63 11.18 -17.78
C VAL A 93 21.99 10.53 -17.58
N TYR A 94 22.42 9.72 -18.55
CA TYR A 94 23.78 9.16 -18.59
C TYR A 94 24.61 9.88 -19.60
N THR A 95 25.79 10.38 -19.17
CA THR A 95 26.81 10.99 -20.02
C THR A 95 28.02 10.06 -20.12
N ILE A 96 28.44 9.69 -21.33
CA ILE A 96 29.58 8.82 -21.55
C ILE A 96 30.74 9.62 -22.11
N LYS A 97 31.93 9.48 -21.49
CA LYS A 97 33.19 10.16 -21.90
C LYS A 97 34.33 9.14 -21.99
N ALA A 98 35.28 9.39 -22.87
CA ALA A 98 36.54 8.65 -22.93
C ALA A 98 37.66 9.43 -22.28
N ARG A 99 38.50 8.79 -21.46
CA ARG A 99 39.73 9.33 -20.90
C ARG A 99 40.92 8.72 -21.65
N PHE A 100 41.79 9.58 -22.12
CA PHE A 100 42.96 9.20 -22.92
C PHE A 100 44.24 9.09 -22.09
N ALA A 101 45.27 8.40 -22.65
CA ALA A 101 46.55 8.17 -21.97
C ALA A 101 47.29 9.46 -21.59
N ASP A 102 47.03 10.56 -22.30
CA ASP A 102 47.61 11.88 -21.99
C ASP A 102 46.84 12.64 -20.89
N GLY A 103 45.85 12.02 -20.26
CA GLY A 103 45.05 12.62 -19.20
C GLY A 103 43.88 13.48 -19.69
N THR A 104 43.74 13.70 -20.99
CA THR A 104 42.60 14.46 -21.53
C THR A 104 41.32 13.61 -21.53
N VAL A 105 40.15 14.29 -21.48
CA VAL A 105 38.83 13.65 -21.48
C VAL A 105 38.05 14.14 -22.70
N SER A 106 37.37 13.24 -23.41
CA SER A 106 36.54 13.59 -24.56
C SER A 106 35.34 14.45 -24.16
N LYS A 107 34.75 15.16 -25.11
CA LYS A 107 33.42 15.73 -24.95
C LYS A 107 32.43 14.59 -24.74
N GLY A 108 31.56 14.70 -23.73
CA GLY A 108 30.55 13.69 -23.40
C GLY A 108 29.40 13.70 -24.40
N GLN A 109 28.81 12.53 -24.62
CA GLN A 109 27.49 12.40 -25.24
C GLN A 109 26.52 11.85 -24.21
N THR A 110 25.27 12.33 -24.23
CA THR A 110 24.23 11.98 -23.24
C THR A 110 23.13 11.13 -23.86
N ILE A 111 22.54 10.27 -23.03
CA ILE A 111 21.29 9.60 -23.30
C ILE A 111 20.37 9.79 -22.09
N ARG A 112 19.09 10.12 -22.33
CA ARG A 112 18.06 10.17 -21.30
C ARG A 112 17.26 8.87 -21.35
N ILE A 113 17.03 8.26 -20.21
CA ILE A 113 16.35 6.99 -20.08
C ILE A 113 15.24 7.16 -19.03
N PHE A 114 14.03 6.74 -19.37
CA PHE A 114 12.93 6.54 -18.43
C PHE A 114 12.56 5.05 -18.45
N ILE A 115 12.56 4.41 -17.29
CA ILE A 115 12.16 3.01 -17.12
C ILE A 115 10.85 3.01 -16.35
N PRO A 116 9.71 2.77 -17.01
CA PRO A 116 8.49 2.44 -16.30
C PRO A 116 8.66 1.05 -15.67
N TYR A 117 8.62 0.98 -14.36
CA TYR A 117 8.86 -0.27 -13.65
C TYR A 117 7.92 -0.38 -12.45
N GLU A 118 7.16 -1.45 -12.40
CA GLU A 118 6.40 -1.87 -11.23
C GLU A 118 7.06 -3.15 -10.71
N PRO A 119 7.72 -3.12 -9.55
CA PRO A 119 8.39 -4.29 -9.01
C PRO A 119 7.36 -5.36 -8.63
N SER A 120 7.48 -6.55 -9.19
CA SER A 120 6.80 -7.71 -8.64
C SER A 120 7.52 -8.11 -7.36
N LYS A 121 6.87 -7.93 -6.20
CA LYS A 121 7.46 -8.28 -4.92
C LYS A 121 7.74 -9.77 -4.84
N GLY A 122 9.00 -10.14 -4.51
CA GLY A 122 9.37 -11.51 -4.18
C GLY A 122 8.70 -11.99 -2.88
N GLY A 123 8.62 -13.31 -2.68
CA GLY A 123 7.99 -13.91 -1.51
C GLY A 123 8.99 -14.35 -0.41
N LEU A 124 10.30 -14.17 -0.62
CA LEU A 124 11.32 -14.59 0.34
C LEU A 124 11.56 -13.53 1.41
N LEU A 125 12.14 -13.95 2.52
CA LEU A 125 12.61 -13.06 3.59
C LEU A 125 14.14 -12.96 3.56
N ALA A 126 14.68 -11.75 3.71
CA ALA A 126 16.10 -11.53 3.95
C ALA A 126 16.36 -11.28 5.43
N MET A 127 17.53 -11.67 5.93
CA MET A 127 18.07 -11.20 7.20
C MET A 127 19.42 -10.54 6.95
N LEU A 128 19.58 -9.29 7.36
CA LEU A 128 20.82 -8.51 7.25
C LEU A 128 21.44 -8.33 8.63
N VAL A 129 22.69 -8.77 8.78
CA VAL A 129 23.48 -8.65 10.01
C VAL A 129 24.89 -8.15 9.67
N PRO A 130 25.65 -7.58 10.62
CA PRO A 130 27.07 -7.26 10.43
C PRO A 130 27.88 -8.48 9.97
N ASP A 131 28.96 -8.27 9.17
CA ASP A 131 29.79 -9.38 8.65
C ASP A 131 30.42 -10.24 9.76
N ASP A 132 30.69 -9.63 10.91
CA ASP A 132 31.31 -10.27 12.07
C ASP A 132 30.32 -10.81 13.14
N TYR A 133 29.03 -10.89 12.80
CA TYR A 133 27.95 -11.29 13.71
C TYR A 133 28.26 -12.55 14.53
N ALA A 134 28.92 -13.54 13.92
CA ALA A 134 29.20 -14.82 14.56
C ALA A 134 30.24 -14.76 15.71
N THR A 135 30.99 -13.68 15.77
CA THR A 135 32.09 -13.51 16.74
C THR A 135 31.95 -12.27 17.61
N ALA A 136 31.19 -11.26 17.17
CA ALA A 136 31.09 -10.00 17.86
C ALA A 136 29.88 -9.92 18.81
N SER A 137 28.82 -10.68 18.57
CA SER A 137 27.63 -10.72 19.41
C SER A 137 27.06 -12.13 19.51
N ALA A 138 26.77 -12.56 20.73
CA ALA A 138 26.08 -13.82 20.96
C ALA A 138 24.62 -13.75 20.52
N ASP A 139 23.97 -12.59 20.67
CA ASP A 139 22.59 -12.34 20.27
C ASP A 139 22.42 -12.37 18.75
N GLU A 140 23.28 -11.66 18.01
CA GLU A 140 23.29 -11.73 16.56
C GLU A 140 23.48 -13.15 16.04
N LYS A 141 24.43 -13.90 16.65
CA LYS A 141 24.71 -15.30 16.30
C LYS A 141 23.51 -16.22 16.51
N ASP A 142 22.84 -16.12 17.66
CA ASP A 142 21.73 -17.00 18.01
C ASP A 142 20.47 -16.64 17.20
N ALA A 143 20.21 -15.36 16.95
CA ALA A 143 19.15 -14.91 16.04
C ALA A 143 19.37 -15.44 14.61
N VAL A 144 20.60 -15.34 14.09
CA VAL A 144 20.96 -15.89 12.77
C VAL A 144 20.77 -17.40 12.74
N ALA A 145 21.18 -18.12 13.77
CA ALA A 145 21.00 -19.57 13.84
C ALA A 145 19.50 -19.96 13.79
N TRP A 146 18.66 -19.21 14.51
CA TRP A 146 17.21 -19.40 14.45
C TRP A 146 16.64 -19.09 13.06
N PHE A 147 17.04 -17.96 12.43
CA PHE A 147 16.58 -17.58 11.09
C PHE A 147 17.03 -18.60 10.04
N GLN A 148 18.28 -19.05 10.10
CA GLN A 148 18.78 -20.09 9.20
C GLN A 148 17.99 -21.39 9.30
N LYS A 149 17.65 -21.83 10.53
CA LYS A 149 16.85 -23.05 10.76
C LYS A 149 15.42 -22.90 10.22
N ASN A 150 14.80 -21.74 10.43
CA ASN A 150 13.38 -21.57 10.18
C ASN A 150 13.03 -21.07 8.78
N TYR A 151 13.95 -20.37 8.11
CA TYR A 151 13.72 -19.77 6.79
C TYR A 151 14.74 -20.21 5.73
N VAL A 152 16.04 -20.13 6.00
CA VAL A 152 17.06 -20.48 4.99
C VAL A 152 17.03 -21.98 4.66
N ALA A 153 16.99 -22.83 5.67
CA ALA A 153 16.92 -24.28 5.48
C ALA A 153 15.63 -24.75 4.79
N LYS A 154 14.59 -23.92 4.78
CA LYS A 154 13.31 -24.16 4.09
C LYS A 154 13.22 -23.47 2.73
N GLU A 155 14.29 -22.85 2.27
CA GLU A 155 14.35 -22.09 1.01
C GLU A 155 13.35 -20.91 0.94
N THR A 156 12.90 -20.41 2.11
CA THR A 156 11.98 -19.25 2.23
C THR A 156 12.68 -17.99 2.71
N GLY A 157 14.01 -18.02 2.88
CA GLY A 157 14.79 -16.86 3.28
C GLY A 157 16.26 -16.98 2.90
N ALA A 158 16.99 -15.87 3.05
CA ALA A 158 18.44 -15.81 2.84
C ALA A 158 19.11 -14.88 3.86
N LEU A 159 20.34 -15.22 4.23
CA LEU A 159 21.21 -14.36 5.03
C LEU A 159 21.98 -13.43 4.10
N ILE A 160 21.96 -12.14 4.43
CA ILE A 160 22.67 -11.04 3.75
C ILE A 160 23.60 -10.38 4.79
N THR A 161 24.77 -9.98 4.35
CA THR A 161 25.69 -9.16 5.14
C THR A 161 26.07 -7.90 4.35
N PRO A 162 26.73 -6.90 4.95
CA PRO A 162 27.27 -5.76 4.20
C PRO A 162 28.06 -6.15 2.95
N ALA A 163 28.82 -7.25 2.99
CA ALA A 163 29.58 -7.75 1.84
C ALA A 163 28.71 -8.25 0.67
N THR A 164 27.46 -8.62 0.93
CA THR A 164 26.52 -9.18 -0.08
C THR A 164 25.25 -8.33 -0.20
N ILE A 165 25.31 -7.07 0.21
CA ILE A 165 24.14 -6.17 0.24
C ILE A 165 23.52 -5.93 -1.14
N ASP A 166 24.28 -6.11 -2.21
CA ASP A 166 23.80 -6.01 -3.58
C ASP A 166 22.82 -7.14 -3.97
N GLU A 167 22.74 -8.20 -3.16
CA GLU A 167 21.73 -9.26 -3.32
C GLU A 167 20.35 -8.86 -2.77
N LEU A 168 20.24 -7.78 -1.98
CA LEU A 168 18.97 -7.31 -1.46
C LEU A 168 18.14 -6.70 -2.61
N ASP A 169 17.08 -7.39 -3.00
CA ASP A 169 16.25 -7.03 -4.14
C ASP A 169 14.78 -7.30 -3.87
N ILE A 170 13.91 -6.32 -4.17
CA ILE A 170 12.46 -6.42 -3.99
C ILE A 170 11.82 -7.54 -4.84
N GLU A 171 12.38 -7.84 -6.01
CA GLU A 171 11.93 -8.94 -6.85
C GLU A 171 12.15 -10.32 -6.20
N LYS A 172 13.05 -10.39 -5.23
CA LYS A 172 13.40 -11.63 -4.53
C LYS A 172 12.83 -11.66 -3.11
N TYR A 173 12.87 -10.52 -2.40
CA TYR A 173 12.50 -10.45 -0.99
C TYR A 173 11.32 -9.49 -0.75
N ALA A 174 10.31 -9.97 -0.01
CA ALA A 174 9.19 -9.15 0.45
C ALA A 174 9.59 -8.25 1.63
N ALA A 175 10.48 -8.75 2.50
CA ALA A 175 10.96 -8.03 3.67
C ALA A 175 12.40 -8.41 4.03
N CYS A 176 13.05 -7.49 4.76
CA CYS A 176 14.39 -7.70 5.32
C CYS A 176 14.39 -7.42 6.83
N TRP A 177 14.78 -8.44 7.62
CA TRP A 177 15.09 -8.26 9.04
C TRP A 177 16.51 -7.75 9.19
N VAL A 178 16.68 -6.52 9.66
CA VAL A 178 17.99 -5.94 9.98
C VAL A 178 18.20 -6.04 11.50
N MET A 179 19.22 -6.76 11.90
CA MET A 179 19.56 -6.95 13.31
C MET A 179 20.97 -6.46 13.60
N CYS A 180 21.10 -5.69 14.66
CA CYS A 180 22.37 -5.34 15.28
C CYS A 180 22.14 -5.24 16.78
N ASP A 181 22.88 -6.01 17.54
CA ASP A 181 22.74 -6.08 18.99
C ASP A 181 24.11 -6.23 19.67
N ARG A 182 24.62 -5.13 20.25
CA ARG A 182 25.98 -5.08 20.81
C ARG A 182 26.06 -4.12 21.98
N VAL A 183 26.37 -4.64 23.15
CA VAL A 183 26.65 -3.84 24.34
C VAL A 183 27.76 -2.81 24.07
N GLY A 184 27.56 -1.58 24.51
CA GLY A 184 28.54 -0.50 24.42
C GLY A 184 28.60 0.24 23.09
N LEU A 185 27.66 0.01 22.15
CA LEU A 185 27.57 0.81 20.94
C LEU A 185 27.11 2.24 21.27
N PRO A 186 27.79 3.27 20.77
CA PRO A 186 27.31 4.65 20.92
C PRO A 186 26.00 4.87 20.18
N LYS A 187 25.15 5.76 20.73
CA LYS A 187 23.94 6.22 20.05
C LYS A 187 24.26 6.80 18.65
N GLY A 188 23.41 6.55 17.70
CA GLY A 188 23.46 7.07 16.33
C GLY A 188 23.74 5.98 15.31
N TRP A 189 22.95 5.99 14.24
CA TRP A 189 23.03 5.00 13.16
C TRP A 189 24.42 4.88 12.52
N GLN A 190 25.20 5.98 12.54
CA GLN A 190 26.57 6.03 11.98
C GLN A 190 27.54 5.08 12.71
N ASN A 191 27.19 4.63 13.92
CA ASN A 191 28.00 3.74 14.73
C ASN A 191 27.71 2.25 14.51
N LEU A 192 26.73 1.91 13.68
CA LEU A 192 26.33 0.51 13.42
C LEU A 192 27.39 -0.20 12.57
N PRO A 193 28.05 -1.27 13.06
CA PRO A 193 29.15 -1.92 12.39
C PRO A 193 28.75 -2.46 11.00
N GLY A 194 29.40 -1.96 9.94
CA GLY A 194 29.11 -2.35 8.56
C GLY A 194 27.76 -1.83 8.02
N LEU A 195 26.73 -1.78 8.87
CA LEU A 195 25.38 -1.37 8.47
C LEU A 195 25.26 0.14 8.19
N ALA A 196 26.17 0.94 8.72
CA ALA A 196 26.22 2.40 8.49
C ALA A 196 26.93 2.78 7.18
N SER A 197 27.47 1.83 6.43
CA SER A 197 28.14 2.15 5.17
C SER A 197 27.17 2.76 4.16
N PRO A 198 27.63 3.70 3.30
CA PRO A 198 26.77 4.29 2.28
C PRO A 198 26.13 3.26 1.35
N GLU A 199 26.85 2.17 1.06
CA GLU A 199 26.38 1.07 0.21
C GLU A 199 25.17 0.39 0.84
N VAL A 200 25.23 0.05 2.13
CA VAL A 200 24.15 -0.61 2.86
C VAL A 200 22.95 0.32 3.03
N VAL A 201 23.18 1.55 3.49
CA VAL A 201 22.10 2.53 3.69
C VAL A 201 21.37 2.83 2.37
N ASN A 202 22.11 3.00 1.27
CA ASN A 202 21.51 3.26 -0.05
C ASN A 202 20.74 2.03 -0.58
N ALA A 203 21.25 0.81 -0.35
CA ALA A 203 20.54 -0.41 -0.74
C ALA A 203 19.23 -0.59 0.05
N LEU A 204 19.24 -0.37 1.37
CA LEU A 204 18.04 -0.40 2.20
C LEU A 204 17.04 0.69 1.80
N LYS A 205 17.50 1.92 1.50
CA LYS A 205 16.63 3.00 0.99
C LYS A 205 15.98 2.61 -0.34
N ALA A 206 16.76 2.09 -1.28
CA ALA A 206 16.24 1.64 -2.57
C ALA A 206 15.21 0.52 -2.39
N PHE A 207 15.51 -0.46 -1.54
CA PHE A 207 14.59 -1.55 -1.22
C PHE A 207 13.27 -1.04 -0.65
N CYS A 208 13.31 -0.10 0.32
CA CYS A 208 12.10 0.50 0.88
C CYS A 208 11.33 1.38 -0.11
N ASN A 209 12.03 2.17 -0.92
CA ASN A 209 11.39 3.04 -1.93
C ASN A 209 10.70 2.21 -3.03
N ASP A 210 11.20 1.01 -3.29
CA ASP A 210 10.57 0.04 -4.19
C ASP A 210 9.45 -0.77 -3.47
N GLY A 211 9.12 -0.45 -2.21
CA GLY A 211 8.03 -1.06 -1.44
C GLY A 211 8.45 -2.26 -0.60
N GLY A 212 9.74 -2.59 -0.48
CA GLY A 212 10.23 -3.62 0.43
C GLY A 212 10.10 -3.19 1.89
N ASN A 213 9.71 -4.10 2.77
CA ASN A 213 9.48 -3.81 4.17
C ASN A 213 10.68 -4.18 5.04
N LEU A 214 10.85 -3.51 6.18
CA LEU A 214 11.92 -3.79 7.14
C LEU A 214 11.37 -4.18 8.51
N LEU A 215 12.03 -5.15 9.14
CA LEU A 215 12.01 -5.36 10.58
C LEU A 215 13.37 -4.90 11.12
N LEU A 216 13.39 -3.83 11.93
CA LEU A 216 14.61 -3.31 12.56
C LEU A 216 14.60 -3.67 14.03
N THR A 217 15.62 -4.39 14.50
CA THR A 217 15.66 -4.82 15.91
C THR A 217 16.91 -4.33 16.65
N ASN A 218 16.74 -4.06 17.93
CA ASN A 218 17.78 -3.58 18.85
C ASN A 218 18.47 -2.32 18.30
N HIS A 219 19.78 -2.23 18.20
CA HIS A 219 20.50 -1.07 17.67
C HIS A 219 20.13 -0.70 16.23
N ALA A 220 19.65 -1.68 15.42
CA ALA A 220 19.22 -1.39 14.06
C ALA A 220 18.04 -0.42 13.99
N THR A 221 17.27 -0.19 15.07
CA THR A 221 16.22 0.84 15.15
C THR A 221 16.76 2.25 14.83
N GLN A 222 18.07 2.50 15.08
CA GLN A 222 18.74 3.75 14.74
C GLN A 222 18.71 4.04 13.21
N LEU A 223 18.58 3.00 12.37
CA LEU A 223 18.48 3.16 10.92
C LEU A 223 17.21 3.89 10.47
N THR A 224 16.18 3.99 11.31
CA THR A 224 15.00 4.82 10.99
C THR A 224 15.39 6.26 10.62
N VAL A 225 16.42 6.81 11.28
CA VAL A 225 17.03 8.11 10.96
C VAL A 225 17.97 7.98 9.75
N GLY A 226 18.87 7.00 9.73
CA GLY A 226 19.84 6.80 8.64
C GLY A 226 19.16 6.63 7.27
N LEU A 227 18.02 5.99 7.23
CA LEU A 227 17.18 5.84 6.05
C LEU A 227 16.39 7.12 5.70
N GLY A 228 16.33 8.09 6.60
CA GLY A 228 15.53 9.30 6.42
C GLY A 228 14.03 9.09 6.58
N ARG A 229 13.62 7.99 7.27
CA ARG A 229 12.20 7.72 7.55
C ARG A 229 11.65 8.67 8.61
N ILE A 230 12.47 9.06 9.58
CA ILE A 230 12.18 10.07 10.58
C ILE A 230 13.34 11.07 10.69
N ASP A 231 13.05 12.27 11.20
CA ASP A 231 14.06 13.30 11.48
C ASP A 231 14.99 12.86 12.61
N GLU A 232 16.25 13.32 12.57
CA GLU A 232 17.26 13.04 13.60
C GLU A 232 16.83 13.54 15.00
N ALA A 233 15.98 14.55 15.08
CA ALA A 233 15.41 15.05 16.33
C ALA A 233 14.57 13.98 17.06
N TYR A 234 14.07 12.98 16.34
CA TYR A 234 13.27 11.88 16.87
C TYR A 234 14.03 10.54 16.90
N ALA A 235 15.37 10.57 16.89
CA ALA A 235 16.21 9.38 16.94
C ALA A 235 15.97 8.57 18.22
N PRO A 236 15.87 7.22 18.14
CA PRO A 236 15.74 6.40 19.34
C PRO A 236 16.95 6.57 20.27
N GLY A 237 16.72 6.47 21.57
CA GLY A 237 17.77 6.46 22.58
C GLY A 237 18.36 5.05 22.77
N ILE A 238 19.50 4.98 23.49
CA ILE A 238 20.02 3.76 24.06
C ILE A 238 19.98 3.93 25.58
N TYR A 239 19.30 3.03 26.28
CA TYR A 239 19.06 3.12 27.70
C TYR A 239 19.41 1.79 28.38
N GLY A 240 20.07 1.84 29.55
CA GLY A 240 20.43 0.68 30.34
C GLY A 240 21.56 -0.16 29.74
N ASP A 241 22.35 0.40 28.82
CA ASP A 241 23.46 -0.30 28.15
C ASP A 241 24.48 -0.84 29.17
N GLY A 242 24.64 -2.15 29.19
CA GLY A 242 25.52 -2.85 30.14
C GLY A 242 24.97 -2.99 31.57
N GLU A 243 23.74 -2.57 31.85
CA GLU A 243 23.12 -2.69 33.18
C GLU A 243 22.61 -4.10 33.50
N GLY A 244 23.07 -5.10 32.81
CA GLY A 244 22.66 -6.48 33.02
C GLY A 244 22.91 -6.98 34.46
N GLY A 245 21.87 -7.18 35.26
CA GLY A 245 21.85 -7.89 36.54
C GLY A 245 20.88 -9.07 36.47
N ASN A 246 21.03 -10.09 37.30
CA ASN A 246 20.00 -11.11 37.46
C ASN A 246 18.72 -10.42 37.93
N ASN A 247 17.87 -10.09 37.00
CA ASN A 247 16.57 -9.52 37.32
C ASN A 247 15.64 -10.67 37.75
N PRO A 248 14.98 -10.59 38.92
CA PRO A 248 14.01 -11.61 39.32
C PRO A 248 12.71 -11.52 38.47
N ASP A 249 12.57 -10.47 37.67
CA ASP A 249 11.33 -10.15 36.97
C ASP A 249 11.25 -10.76 35.58
N ILE A 250 10.03 -10.88 35.07
CA ILE A 250 9.72 -11.22 33.69
C ILE A 250 9.68 -9.90 32.90
N TRP A 251 10.36 -9.85 31.76
CA TRP A 251 10.38 -8.68 30.89
C TRP A 251 9.65 -8.91 29.56
N GLY A 252 9.02 -7.86 29.08
CA GLY A 252 8.25 -7.93 27.87
C GLY A 252 7.73 -6.56 27.42
N VAL A 253 6.56 -6.55 26.86
CA VAL A 253 5.94 -5.37 26.28
C VAL A 253 4.51 -5.18 26.76
N HIS A 254 4.13 -3.94 27.06
CA HIS A 254 2.73 -3.55 27.20
C HIS A 254 2.11 -3.31 25.84
N PRO A 255 1.16 -4.13 25.37
CA PRO A 255 0.42 -3.89 24.14
C PRO A 255 -0.76 -2.94 24.36
N ILE A 256 -1.19 -2.78 25.61
CA ILE A 256 -2.23 -1.82 26.01
C ILE A 256 -1.52 -0.60 26.57
N ILE A 257 -1.43 0.44 25.75
CA ILE A 257 -0.74 1.67 26.10
C ILE A 257 -1.69 2.50 26.96
N GLY A 258 -1.44 2.45 28.26
CA GLY A 258 -2.14 3.32 29.24
C GLY A 258 -1.56 4.73 29.12
N ASN A 259 -2.26 5.54 29.49
CA ASN A 259 -2.54 6.85 29.53
C ASN A 259 -1.62 7.78 30.30
N VAL A 260 -1.01 8.71 29.61
CA VAL A 260 -0.49 9.93 30.21
C VAL A 260 -1.62 10.92 30.49
N GLU A 261 -2.78 10.81 29.82
CA GLU A 261 -3.84 11.83 29.85
C GLU A 261 -5.28 11.27 29.74
N GLY A 262 -5.56 10.07 30.28
CA GLY A 262 -6.88 9.45 30.29
C GLY A 262 -7.22 8.65 29.01
N GLN A 263 -6.29 8.49 28.06
CA GLN A 263 -6.47 7.76 26.81
C GLN A 263 -5.85 6.35 26.90
N VAL A 264 -6.49 5.36 26.36
CA VAL A 264 -5.99 3.99 26.30
C VAL A 264 -5.98 3.51 24.85
N TYR A 265 -4.84 2.98 24.41
CA TYR A 265 -4.66 2.36 23.10
C TYR A 265 -4.44 0.87 23.31
N ASP A 266 -5.34 0.03 22.80
CA ASP A 266 -5.27 -1.42 22.94
C ASP A 266 -4.82 -2.07 21.62
N HIS A 267 -3.59 -2.54 21.59
CA HIS A 267 -2.99 -3.27 20.47
C HIS A 267 -2.82 -4.77 20.77
N SER A 268 -3.44 -5.30 21.86
CA SER A 268 -3.29 -6.71 22.24
C SER A 268 -3.79 -7.70 21.18
N GLY A 269 -4.71 -7.27 20.32
CA GLY A 269 -5.19 -8.04 19.17
C GLY A 269 -4.34 -7.91 17.89
N HIS A 270 -3.25 -7.16 17.91
CA HIS A 270 -2.43 -6.95 16.71
C HIS A 270 -1.73 -8.25 16.28
N ASP A 271 -1.55 -8.43 14.96
CA ASP A 271 -1.00 -9.65 14.37
C ASP A 271 0.39 -10.04 14.89
N ILE A 272 1.23 -9.06 15.30
CA ILE A 272 2.54 -9.35 15.91
C ILE A 272 2.44 -10.11 17.24
N TYR A 273 1.30 -10.07 17.92
CA TYR A 273 1.04 -10.78 19.18
C TYR A 273 0.21 -12.05 19.01
N ARG A 274 -0.09 -12.46 17.78
CA ARG A 274 -0.95 -13.61 17.49
C ARG A 274 -0.41 -14.89 18.12
N GLY A 275 -1.25 -15.55 18.93
CA GLY A 275 -0.91 -16.82 19.58
C GLY A 275 0.05 -16.73 20.75
N MET A 276 0.48 -15.52 21.14
CA MET A 276 1.30 -15.31 22.34
C MET A 276 0.48 -15.40 23.62
N THR A 277 1.16 -15.70 24.73
CA THR A 277 0.53 -15.75 26.05
C THR A 277 0.51 -14.36 26.67
N TYR A 278 -0.69 -13.83 26.92
CA TYR A 278 -0.88 -12.55 27.59
C TYR A 278 -0.96 -12.73 29.10
N HIS A 279 -0.13 -12.03 29.86
CA HIS A 279 -0.06 -12.05 31.32
C HIS A 279 -0.75 -10.80 31.90
N SER A 280 -2.07 -10.90 32.13
CA SER A 280 -2.88 -9.79 32.66
C SER A 280 -2.55 -9.39 34.11
N ASP A 281 -1.91 -10.28 34.84
CA ASP A 281 -1.51 -10.13 36.25
C ASP A 281 -0.09 -9.56 36.44
N LEU A 282 0.69 -9.46 35.38
CA LEU A 282 2.03 -8.89 35.39
C LEU A 282 2.03 -7.46 34.84
N TYR A 283 2.58 -6.49 35.58
CA TYR A 283 2.80 -5.10 35.13
C TYR A 283 1.58 -4.44 34.45
N ALA A 284 0.35 -4.72 34.94
CA ALA A 284 -0.90 -4.26 34.32
C ALA A 284 -1.14 -4.85 32.89
N GLY A 285 -0.49 -5.95 32.55
CA GLY A 285 -0.69 -6.70 31.32
C GLY A 285 0.45 -6.60 30.32
N ILE A 286 1.14 -7.74 30.08
CA ILE A 286 2.27 -7.82 29.15
C ILE A 286 2.22 -9.08 28.30
N TYR A 287 2.89 -9.02 27.14
CA TYR A 287 3.47 -10.18 26.47
C TYR A 287 4.94 -10.31 26.89
N SER A 288 5.34 -11.47 27.40
CA SER A 288 6.69 -11.73 27.91
C SER A 288 7.63 -12.23 26.82
N PHE A 289 8.90 -11.81 26.86
CA PHE A 289 9.97 -12.27 25.97
C PHE A 289 11.13 -12.89 26.78
N ILE A 290 11.36 -12.40 28.02
CA ILE A 290 12.41 -12.86 28.92
C ILE A 290 11.76 -13.37 30.20
N GLY A 291 12.16 -14.58 30.61
CA GLY A 291 11.79 -15.16 31.90
C GLY A 291 12.54 -14.55 33.06
N ALA A 292 12.05 -14.80 34.29
CA ALA A 292 12.71 -14.35 35.50
C ALA A 292 14.13 -14.95 35.65
N GLY A 293 15.07 -14.16 36.12
CA GLY A 293 16.45 -14.58 36.42
C GLY A 293 17.42 -14.43 35.25
N VAL A 294 16.97 -13.99 34.08
CA VAL A 294 17.82 -13.67 32.94
C VAL A 294 17.82 -12.16 32.66
N LYS A 295 18.68 -11.70 31.77
CA LYS A 295 18.98 -10.27 31.61
C LYS A 295 18.70 -9.79 30.19
N GLY A 296 17.98 -8.67 30.07
CA GLY A 296 18.12 -7.78 28.94
C GLY A 296 19.20 -6.74 29.25
N ASP A 297 19.98 -6.33 28.30
CA ASP A 297 21.15 -5.48 28.49
C ASP A 297 20.95 -4.02 28.04
N HIS A 298 20.02 -3.70 27.17
CA HIS A 298 19.75 -2.32 26.74
C HIS A 298 18.42 -2.17 26.00
N ASN A 299 17.85 -0.96 26.04
CA ASN A 299 16.72 -0.56 25.21
C ASN A 299 17.19 0.39 24.11
N CYS A 300 16.80 0.16 22.88
CA CYS A 300 17.01 1.04 21.72
C CYS A 300 15.67 1.65 21.28
N MET A 301 15.00 2.34 22.17
CA MET A 301 13.61 2.76 22.07
C MET A 301 13.44 4.29 22.06
N TRP A 302 12.22 4.74 21.89
CA TRP A 302 11.83 6.16 21.89
C TRP A 302 11.23 6.56 23.23
N ASP A 303 11.92 7.41 23.98
CA ASP A 303 11.32 8.14 25.11
C ASP A 303 10.58 9.38 24.57
N LEU A 304 9.27 9.25 24.38
CA LEU A 304 8.46 10.27 23.74
C LEU A 304 8.42 11.60 24.51
N ASN A 305 8.62 11.56 25.83
CA ASN A 305 8.69 12.75 26.67
C ASN A 305 9.96 13.58 26.39
N ALA A 306 11.03 12.95 25.92
CA ALA A 306 12.31 13.63 25.67
C ALA A 306 12.29 14.53 24.42
N TYR A 307 11.32 14.39 23.52
CA TYR A 307 11.28 15.14 22.25
C TYR A 307 10.64 16.52 22.34
N GLY A 308 10.11 16.92 23.50
CA GLY A 308 9.52 18.25 23.70
C GLY A 308 8.27 18.53 22.88
N LEU A 309 7.55 17.48 22.49
CA LEU A 309 6.29 17.59 21.74
C LEU A 309 5.19 18.20 22.63
N THR A 310 4.35 19.04 22.03
CA THR A 310 3.14 19.55 22.71
C THR A 310 2.05 18.48 22.60
N PRO A 311 1.55 17.92 23.73
CA PRO A 311 0.54 16.88 23.70
C PRO A 311 -0.75 17.29 22.98
N ASN A 312 -1.27 16.42 22.06
CA ASN A 312 -2.52 16.61 21.35
C ASN A 312 -3.14 15.24 20.94
N PRO A 313 -4.08 14.65 21.68
CA PRO A 313 -4.44 14.95 23.06
C PRO A 313 -3.38 14.52 24.08
N ASN A 314 -2.47 13.64 23.69
CA ASN A 314 -1.34 13.17 24.51
C ASN A 314 -0.06 13.07 23.67
N VAL A 315 1.09 12.85 24.31
CA VAL A 315 2.39 12.82 23.63
C VAL A 315 2.53 11.65 22.65
N VAL A 316 1.92 10.50 22.95
CA VAL A 316 1.93 9.32 22.09
C VAL A 316 1.26 9.66 20.76
N LYS A 317 0.02 10.18 20.81
CA LYS A 317 -0.73 10.55 19.60
C LYS A 317 -0.03 11.63 18.78
N THR A 318 0.49 12.67 19.44
CA THR A 318 1.23 13.73 18.76
C THR A 318 2.47 13.19 18.05
N TRP A 319 3.18 12.24 18.67
CA TRP A 319 4.37 11.65 18.07
C TRP A 319 3.99 10.74 16.88
N GLU A 320 2.95 9.92 17.02
CA GLU A 320 2.42 9.08 15.94
C GLU A 320 2.05 9.90 14.69
N GLU A 321 1.31 11.00 14.88
CA GLU A 321 0.94 11.92 13.80
C GLU A 321 2.16 12.60 13.18
N THR A 322 3.15 13.01 14.03
CA THR A 322 4.37 13.69 13.55
C THR A 322 5.24 12.76 12.71
N THR A 323 5.29 11.48 13.03
CA THR A 323 6.18 10.51 12.41
C THR A 323 5.47 9.56 11.43
N ASN A 324 4.16 9.69 11.27
CA ASN A 324 3.31 8.76 10.52
C ASN A 324 3.59 7.31 10.93
N SER A 325 3.35 7.02 12.19
CA SER A 325 3.62 5.72 12.81
C SER A 325 2.56 5.35 13.84
N THR A 326 2.59 4.11 14.27
CA THR A 326 1.76 3.58 15.36
C THR A 326 2.66 2.95 16.42
N VAL A 327 2.51 3.35 17.67
CA VAL A 327 3.17 2.71 18.82
C VAL A 327 2.39 1.46 19.19
N LEU A 328 2.94 0.29 18.86
CA LEU A 328 2.29 -1.00 19.11
C LEU A 328 2.58 -1.57 20.49
N GLY A 329 3.64 -1.09 21.14
CA GLY A 329 3.98 -1.56 22.47
C GLY A 329 5.01 -0.70 23.19
N THR A 330 4.89 -0.63 24.52
CA THR A 330 5.76 0.15 25.37
C THR A 330 6.56 -0.74 26.33
N TRP A 331 7.68 -0.23 26.84
CA TRP A 331 8.54 -0.93 27.77
C TRP A 331 7.85 -1.18 29.12
N ASN A 332 7.92 -2.41 29.64
CA ASN A 332 7.14 -2.80 30.82
C ASN A 332 7.68 -2.28 32.18
N HIS A 333 8.86 -1.71 32.20
CA HIS A 333 9.47 -1.16 33.44
C HIS A 333 9.35 0.36 33.58
N VAL A 334 8.54 1.04 32.76
CA VAL A 334 8.26 2.47 32.88
C VAL A 334 6.77 2.72 33.16
N VAL A 335 6.53 3.66 34.06
CA VAL A 335 5.21 3.90 34.65
C VAL A 335 4.32 4.78 33.76
N ASP A 336 4.90 5.60 32.90
CA ASP A 336 4.19 6.62 32.14
C ASP A 336 3.78 6.17 30.71
N TYR A 337 4.12 4.95 30.34
CA TYR A 337 3.80 4.35 29.03
C TYR A 337 4.29 5.14 27.80
N CYS A 338 5.20 6.09 27.99
CA CYS A 338 5.74 6.93 26.91
C CYS A 338 7.05 6.41 26.31
N CYS A 339 7.54 5.26 26.75
CA CYS A 339 8.72 4.61 26.22
C CYS A 339 8.31 3.62 25.12
N ALA A 340 8.19 4.13 23.88
CA ALA A 340 7.80 3.34 22.72
C ALA A 340 8.91 2.35 22.35
N GLY A 341 8.65 1.06 22.54
CA GLY A 341 9.60 -0.01 22.30
C GLY A 341 9.32 -0.79 21.03
N ILE A 342 8.05 -0.81 20.58
CA ILE A 342 7.63 -1.38 19.29
C ILE A 342 6.87 -0.30 18.53
N VAL A 343 7.38 0.05 17.35
CA VAL A 343 6.81 1.10 16.52
C VAL A 343 6.67 0.60 15.09
N ASP A 344 5.48 0.76 14.54
CA ASP A 344 5.18 0.52 13.14
C ASP A 344 5.19 1.85 12.38
N PHE A 345 6.18 2.06 11.53
CA PHE A 345 6.25 3.19 10.61
C PHE A 345 5.56 2.81 9.31
N GLU A 346 4.39 3.35 9.09
CA GLU A 346 3.59 3.07 7.90
C GLU A 346 4.22 3.62 6.62
N PRO A 347 3.91 3.03 5.46
CA PRO A 347 4.30 3.59 4.17
C PRO A 347 3.86 5.04 4.00
N THR A 348 4.64 5.83 3.26
CA THR A 348 4.33 7.21 2.89
C THR A 348 4.54 7.38 1.38
N THR A 349 4.06 8.48 0.81
CA THR A 349 4.26 8.81 -0.62
C THR A 349 5.73 8.93 -1.03
N THR A 350 6.62 9.17 -0.07
CA THR A 350 8.07 9.30 -0.29
C THR A 350 8.87 8.12 0.23
N PHE A 351 8.21 7.13 0.85
CA PHE A 351 8.84 5.96 1.46
C PHE A 351 7.84 4.79 1.43
N ALA A 352 7.83 4.05 0.34
CA ALA A 352 6.79 3.07 0.05
C ALA A 352 6.82 1.80 0.93
N GLY A 353 7.98 1.47 1.53
CA GLY A 353 8.10 0.32 2.42
C GLY A 353 7.66 0.62 3.86
N ARG A 354 7.11 -0.39 4.54
CA ARG A 354 6.83 -0.38 5.98
C ARG A 354 8.09 -0.64 6.78
N ILE A 355 8.25 0.01 7.93
CA ILE A 355 9.30 -0.34 8.90
C ILE A 355 8.65 -0.69 10.23
N LEU A 356 8.80 -1.93 10.68
CA LEU A 356 8.51 -2.34 12.04
C LEU A 356 9.81 -2.31 12.85
N ALA A 357 9.86 -1.48 13.90
CA ALA A 357 11.04 -1.31 14.74
C ALA A 357 10.79 -1.85 16.16
N VAL A 358 11.70 -2.70 16.66
CA VAL A 358 11.62 -3.34 17.98
C VAL A 358 12.92 -3.05 18.75
N GLY A 359 12.84 -2.20 19.76
CA GLY A 359 14.01 -1.73 20.53
C GLY A 359 13.89 -1.95 22.04
N LEU A 360 13.25 -3.03 22.46
CA LEU A 360 13.07 -3.39 23.87
C LEU A 360 14.25 -4.18 24.42
N ALA A 361 14.72 -3.89 25.64
CA ALA A 361 15.68 -4.71 26.37
C ALA A 361 15.19 -6.15 26.63
N ALA A 362 13.90 -6.39 26.45
CA ALA A 362 13.34 -7.75 26.50
C ALA A 362 13.56 -8.55 25.20
N TYR A 363 13.94 -7.89 24.11
CA TYR A 363 14.15 -8.56 22.82
C TYR A 363 15.60 -9.04 22.69
N GLU A 364 15.96 -10.03 23.48
CA GLU A 364 17.31 -10.57 23.61
C GLU A 364 17.36 -12.06 23.21
N TRP A 365 18.31 -12.41 22.37
CA TRP A 365 18.44 -13.77 21.81
C TRP A 365 19.39 -14.67 22.61
N ASN A 366 20.40 -14.11 23.26
CA ASN A 366 21.35 -14.86 24.11
C ASN A 366 21.44 -14.26 25.51
N LEU A 367 20.86 -14.92 26.46
CA LEU A 367 20.82 -14.49 27.87
C LEU A 367 21.88 -15.17 28.74
N GLY A 368 22.85 -15.87 28.12
CA GLY A 368 23.88 -16.62 28.83
C GLY A 368 23.36 -17.87 29.57
N GLY A 369 22.09 -18.23 29.33
CA GLY A 369 21.43 -19.37 29.94
C GLY A 369 20.01 -19.57 29.36
N PRO A 370 19.29 -20.62 29.84
CA PRO A 370 17.96 -20.92 29.31
C PRO A 370 16.96 -19.81 29.65
N ASN A 371 16.24 -19.31 28.62
CA ASN A 371 15.14 -18.39 28.77
C ASN A 371 13.81 -19.16 28.80
N ALA A 372 13.03 -19.03 29.88
CA ALA A 372 11.75 -19.70 30.00
C ALA A 372 10.73 -19.19 28.96
N GLU A 373 10.89 -17.94 28.48
CA GLU A 373 10.04 -17.29 27.48
C GLU A 373 10.60 -17.36 26.05
N GLN A 374 11.62 -18.18 25.79
CA GLN A 374 12.26 -18.27 24.47
C GLN A 374 11.25 -18.55 23.34
N ALA A 375 10.27 -19.42 23.60
CA ALA A 375 9.24 -19.75 22.63
C ALA A 375 8.34 -18.52 22.29
N GLN A 376 8.11 -17.62 23.25
CA GLN A 376 7.35 -16.39 23.04
C GLN A 376 8.16 -15.38 22.21
N LEU A 377 9.46 -15.23 22.48
CA LEU A 377 10.36 -14.40 21.66
C LEU A 377 10.43 -14.90 20.21
N GLU A 378 10.59 -16.20 20.02
CA GLU A 378 10.62 -16.81 18.68
C GLU A 378 9.29 -16.65 17.95
N LEU A 379 8.15 -16.84 18.63
CA LEU A 379 6.81 -16.66 18.07
C LEU A 379 6.57 -15.18 17.69
N PHE A 380 6.93 -14.26 18.57
CA PHE A 380 6.85 -12.81 18.29
C PHE A 380 7.65 -12.44 17.05
N THR A 381 8.90 -12.90 16.95
CA THR A 381 9.75 -12.61 15.79
C THR A 381 9.18 -13.21 14.51
N ALA A 382 8.65 -14.45 14.57
CA ALA A 382 7.98 -15.07 13.43
C ALA A 382 6.73 -14.27 13.00
N ASN A 383 5.94 -13.79 13.95
CA ASN A 383 4.78 -12.93 13.68
C ASN A 383 5.21 -11.58 13.07
N CYS A 384 6.25 -10.95 13.59
CA CYS A 384 6.79 -9.71 13.01
C CYS A 384 7.27 -9.91 11.56
N LEU A 385 7.99 -11.01 11.30
CA LEU A 385 8.44 -11.35 9.94
C LEU A 385 7.27 -11.67 9.01
N ALA A 386 6.25 -12.36 9.50
CA ALA A 386 5.02 -12.60 8.74
C ALA A 386 4.31 -11.28 8.44
N TYR A 387 4.20 -10.39 9.41
CA TYR A 387 3.55 -9.09 9.28
C TYR A 387 4.26 -8.19 8.25
N VAL A 388 5.59 -8.06 8.32
CA VAL A 388 6.34 -7.25 7.34
C VAL A 388 6.54 -7.99 6.01
N GLY A 389 6.56 -9.33 6.00
CA GLY A 389 6.68 -10.16 4.80
C GLY A 389 5.38 -10.28 4.00
N THR A 390 4.25 -9.98 4.62
CA THR A 390 2.99 -9.84 3.91
C THR A 390 3.01 -8.48 3.21
N PRO A 391 2.69 -8.39 1.92
CA PRO A 391 2.47 -7.09 1.29
C PRO A 391 1.53 -6.29 2.18
N ALA A 392 1.80 -5.00 2.41
CA ALA A 392 0.89 -4.14 3.15
C ALA A 392 -0.52 -4.43 2.65
N GLU A 393 -1.44 -4.86 3.54
CA GLU A 393 -2.81 -5.13 3.10
C GLU A 393 -3.29 -3.82 2.47
N SER A 394 -3.58 -3.88 1.19
CA SER A 394 -4.09 -2.74 0.46
C SER A 394 -5.33 -2.22 1.19
N LYS A 395 -5.29 -0.96 1.58
CA LYS A 395 -6.40 -0.29 2.27
C LYS A 395 -7.55 -0.06 1.28
N VAL A 396 -8.76 -0.14 1.76
CA VAL A 396 -9.94 0.32 1.01
C VAL A 396 -10.05 1.82 1.18
N ALA A 397 -10.14 2.59 0.11
CA ALA A 397 -10.50 3.99 0.21
C ALA A 397 -12.02 4.16 0.17
N MET A 398 -12.56 5.13 0.92
CA MET A 398 -13.92 5.60 0.75
C MET A 398 -13.88 7.12 0.53
N LEU A 399 -14.49 7.59 -0.57
CA LEU A 399 -14.60 8.99 -0.92
C LEU A 399 -16.04 9.46 -0.79
N VAL A 400 -16.27 10.49 0.00
CA VAL A 400 -17.58 11.09 0.25
C VAL A 400 -17.53 12.61 0.11
N PRO A 401 -18.69 13.30 -0.10
CA PRO A 401 -18.73 14.77 -0.05
C PRO A 401 -18.16 15.32 1.26
N GLU A 402 -17.58 16.52 1.21
CA GLU A 402 -16.96 17.19 2.37
C GLU A 402 -17.92 17.35 3.57
N ASP A 403 -19.18 17.58 3.27
CA ASP A 403 -20.25 17.79 4.25
C ASP A 403 -21.09 16.53 4.55
N TYR A 404 -20.58 15.33 4.28
CA TYR A 404 -21.29 14.05 4.44
C TYR A 404 -22.00 13.93 5.80
N ALA A 405 -21.36 14.38 6.89
CA ALA A 405 -21.90 14.26 8.25
C ALA A 405 -23.18 15.09 8.50
N THR A 406 -23.45 16.09 7.66
CA THR A 406 -24.58 17.01 7.78
C THR A 406 -25.47 17.06 6.53
N GLY A 407 -24.94 16.64 5.39
CA GLY A 407 -25.62 16.70 4.09
C GLY A 407 -26.59 15.56 3.86
N SER A 408 -26.31 14.38 4.38
CA SER A 408 -27.16 13.19 4.27
C SER A 408 -27.00 12.27 5.48
N ALA A 409 -28.11 11.71 5.92
CA ALA A 409 -28.11 10.68 6.98
C ALA A 409 -27.49 9.36 6.46
N ASP A 410 -27.73 9.02 5.19
CA ASP A 410 -27.20 7.82 4.53
C ASP A 410 -25.69 7.88 4.39
N GLU A 411 -25.15 9.00 3.90
CA GLU A 411 -23.70 9.22 3.82
C GLU A 411 -23.05 9.10 5.21
N LYS A 412 -23.65 9.70 6.23
CA LYS A 412 -23.16 9.64 7.61
C LYS A 412 -23.12 8.22 8.17
N ASP A 413 -24.21 7.44 7.97
CA ASP A 413 -24.29 6.08 8.52
C ASP A 413 -23.41 5.09 7.74
N ALA A 414 -23.29 5.24 6.42
CA ALA A 414 -22.32 4.49 5.62
C ALA A 414 -20.88 4.76 6.05
N VAL A 415 -20.52 6.03 6.28
CA VAL A 415 -19.21 6.41 6.81
C VAL A 415 -18.96 5.82 8.19
N ALA A 416 -19.96 5.86 9.09
CA ALA A 416 -19.83 5.28 10.43
C ALA A 416 -19.55 3.76 10.38
N TRP A 417 -20.23 3.05 9.49
CA TRP A 417 -19.95 1.62 9.26
C TRP A 417 -18.57 1.40 8.66
N PHE A 418 -18.19 2.18 7.65
CA PHE A 418 -16.88 2.08 7.02
C PHE A 418 -15.75 2.40 8.00
N GLN A 419 -15.92 3.45 8.81
CA GLN A 419 -14.98 3.83 9.87
C GLN A 419 -14.74 2.65 10.81
N LYS A 420 -15.81 2.08 11.37
CA LYS A 420 -15.73 0.95 12.29
C LYS A 420 -15.12 -0.32 11.65
N THR A 421 -15.49 -0.60 10.40
CA THR A 421 -15.14 -1.87 9.73
C THR A 421 -13.74 -1.86 9.13
N TYR A 422 -13.33 -0.73 8.55
CA TYR A 422 -12.08 -0.62 7.80
C TYR A 422 -11.08 0.36 8.42
N VAL A 423 -11.48 1.59 8.76
CA VAL A 423 -10.52 2.62 9.22
C VAL A 423 -9.99 2.30 10.61
N ASP A 424 -10.88 2.02 11.58
CA ASP A 424 -10.48 1.69 12.97
C ASP A 424 -9.69 0.38 13.06
N THR A 425 -9.78 -0.46 12.03
CA THR A 425 -9.01 -1.72 11.92
C THR A 425 -7.72 -1.55 11.11
N GLY A 426 -7.37 -0.33 10.68
CA GLY A 426 -6.20 -0.03 9.85
C GLY A 426 -6.30 -0.47 8.38
N LYS A 427 -7.46 -1.01 7.95
CA LYS A 427 -7.71 -1.57 6.61
C LYS A 427 -8.38 -0.59 5.65
N GLY A 428 -8.64 0.63 6.07
CA GLY A 428 -9.31 1.65 5.27
C GLY A 428 -8.78 3.05 5.47
N ILE A 429 -9.13 3.93 4.53
CA ILE A 429 -8.91 5.38 4.62
C ILE A 429 -10.19 6.10 4.17
N LEU A 430 -10.61 7.10 4.94
CA LEU A 430 -11.72 7.98 4.56
C LEU A 430 -11.17 9.22 3.86
N LEU A 431 -11.67 9.49 2.66
CA LEU A 431 -11.28 10.60 1.82
C LEU A 431 -12.47 11.53 1.59
N THR A 432 -12.16 12.79 1.41
CA THR A 432 -13.08 13.84 0.97
C THR A 432 -12.44 14.57 -0.24
N PRO A 433 -13.16 15.44 -0.95
CA PRO A 433 -12.57 16.27 -2.00
C PRO A 433 -11.30 16.99 -1.59
N ALA A 434 -11.18 17.42 -0.33
CA ALA A 434 -10.00 18.10 0.20
C ALA A 434 -8.76 17.20 0.38
N THR A 435 -8.95 15.88 0.43
CA THR A 435 -7.89 14.89 0.65
C THR A 435 -7.77 13.88 -0.50
N ILE A 436 -8.32 14.21 -1.67
CA ILE A 436 -8.33 13.31 -2.84
C ILE A 436 -6.93 12.98 -3.35
N ASP A 437 -5.95 13.82 -3.09
CA ASP A 437 -4.54 13.61 -3.39
C ASP A 437 -3.90 12.43 -2.63
N GLN A 438 -4.57 11.92 -1.58
CA GLN A 438 -4.16 10.72 -0.83
C GLN A 438 -4.68 9.42 -1.48
N LEU A 439 -5.49 9.49 -2.54
CA LEU A 439 -5.93 8.31 -3.27
C LEU A 439 -4.79 7.78 -4.13
N ASP A 440 -4.24 6.64 -3.73
CA ASP A 440 -3.07 6.01 -4.32
C ASP A 440 -3.40 4.54 -4.64
N ILE A 441 -3.22 4.12 -5.89
CA ILE A 441 -3.54 2.76 -6.34
C ILE A 441 -2.70 1.67 -5.63
N GLU A 442 -1.45 1.96 -5.31
CA GLU A 442 -0.58 0.99 -4.64
C GLU A 442 -1.04 0.70 -3.21
N GLN A 443 -1.60 1.72 -2.54
CA GLN A 443 -2.13 1.59 -1.19
C GLN A 443 -3.62 1.25 -1.19
N ASN A 444 -4.36 1.75 -2.15
CA ASN A 444 -5.81 1.63 -2.23
C ASN A 444 -6.21 1.07 -3.62
N PRO A 445 -6.17 -0.25 -3.87
CA PRO A 445 -6.52 -0.83 -5.18
C PRO A 445 -7.99 -0.65 -5.54
N MET A 446 -8.82 -0.28 -4.56
CA MET A 446 -10.22 0.07 -4.79
C MET A 446 -10.63 1.28 -3.94
N CYS A 447 -11.56 2.09 -4.49
CA CYS A 447 -12.18 3.22 -3.82
C CYS A 447 -13.71 3.13 -3.91
N TRP A 448 -14.38 3.17 -2.76
CA TRP A 448 -15.82 3.32 -2.70
C TRP A 448 -16.18 4.79 -2.73
N VAL A 449 -16.86 5.25 -3.79
CA VAL A 449 -17.38 6.62 -3.90
C VAL A 449 -18.87 6.58 -3.60
N MET A 450 -19.29 7.30 -2.58
CA MET A 450 -20.68 7.37 -2.16
C MET A 450 -21.17 8.82 -2.17
N CYS A 451 -22.34 9.01 -2.75
CA CYS A 451 -23.14 10.22 -2.64
C CYS A 451 -24.61 9.83 -2.66
N ASP A 452 -25.36 10.24 -1.65
CA ASP A 452 -26.77 9.91 -1.51
C ASP A 452 -27.54 11.07 -0.91
N ARG A 453 -28.34 11.78 -1.75
CA ARG A 453 -29.05 13.01 -1.33
C ARG A 453 -30.36 13.17 -2.05
N VAL A 454 -31.44 13.15 -1.30
CA VAL A 454 -32.78 13.46 -1.81
C VAL A 454 -32.81 14.84 -2.47
N GLY A 455 -33.43 14.94 -3.65
CA GLY A 455 -33.59 16.20 -4.39
C GLY A 455 -32.36 16.63 -5.19
N LEU A 456 -31.33 15.79 -5.29
CA LEU A 456 -30.17 16.12 -6.13
C LEU A 456 -30.52 15.98 -7.62
N ALA A 457 -30.21 17.02 -8.40
CA ALA A 457 -30.50 17.02 -9.82
C ALA A 457 -29.66 15.96 -10.57
N LYS A 458 -30.25 15.33 -11.60
CA LYS A 458 -29.54 14.40 -12.50
C LYS A 458 -28.31 15.06 -13.13
N GLY A 459 -27.24 14.29 -13.26
CA GLY A 459 -25.99 14.68 -13.91
C GLY A 459 -24.84 14.76 -12.91
N TRP A 460 -23.71 14.18 -13.28
CA TRP A 460 -22.51 14.12 -12.43
C TRP A 460 -22.01 15.49 -11.96
N GLN A 461 -22.27 16.55 -12.76
CA GLN A 461 -21.88 17.92 -12.44
C GLN A 461 -22.55 18.48 -11.19
N ASN A 462 -23.64 17.84 -10.73
CA ASN A 462 -24.39 18.25 -9.55
C ASN A 462 -23.93 17.57 -8.26
N LEU A 463 -22.97 16.63 -8.32
CA LEU A 463 -22.47 15.91 -7.16
C LEU A 463 -21.64 16.84 -6.25
N PRO A 464 -22.04 17.06 -4.98
CA PRO A 464 -21.39 18.04 -4.11
C PRO A 464 -19.90 17.73 -3.89
N GLY A 465 -19.02 18.64 -4.31
CA GLY A 465 -17.57 18.49 -4.22
C GLY A 465 -16.95 17.40 -5.12
N LEU A 466 -17.67 16.29 -5.36
CA LEU A 466 -17.19 15.18 -6.17
C LEU A 466 -17.11 15.51 -7.67
N ALA A 467 -17.82 16.54 -8.11
CA ALA A 467 -17.79 17.03 -9.50
C ALA A 467 -16.66 18.03 -9.77
N SER A 468 -15.83 18.35 -8.77
CA SER A 468 -14.72 19.28 -8.98
C SER A 468 -13.71 18.72 -10.00
N PRO A 469 -13.06 19.58 -10.80
CA PRO A 469 -12.04 19.12 -11.75
C PRO A 469 -10.91 18.32 -11.09
N GLU A 470 -10.54 18.67 -9.87
CA GLU A 470 -9.49 18.01 -9.09
C GLU A 470 -9.89 16.56 -8.80
N VAL A 471 -11.10 16.33 -8.28
CA VAL A 471 -11.62 15.00 -7.96
C VAL A 471 -11.80 14.16 -9.23
N ILE A 472 -12.41 14.72 -10.26
CA ILE A 472 -12.64 14.01 -11.54
C ILE A 472 -11.30 13.59 -12.17
N ASN A 473 -10.30 14.47 -12.17
CA ASN A 473 -8.99 14.17 -12.75
C ASN A 473 -8.25 13.12 -11.91
N ALA A 474 -8.31 13.19 -10.58
CA ALA A 474 -7.71 12.20 -9.69
C ALA A 474 -8.34 10.81 -9.88
N LEU A 475 -9.69 10.72 -9.90
CA LEU A 475 -10.39 9.46 -10.15
C LEU A 475 -10.12 8.90 -11.55
N LYS A 476 -10.00 9.75 -12.59
CA LYS A 476 -9.61 9.31 -13.95
C LYS A 476 -8.21 8.75 -13.98
N ALA A 477 -7.25 9.44 -13.39
CA ALA A 477 -5.87 8.97 -13.31
C ALA A 477 -5.81 7.63 -12.56
N TYR A 478 -6.43 7.56 -11.40
CA TYR A 478 -6.55 6.35 -10.59
C TYR A 478 -7.12 5.16 -11.38
N CYS A 479 -8.22 5.34 -12.11
CA CYS A 479 -8.82 4.27 -12.93
C CYS A 479 -7.95 3.92 -14.15
N ASN A 480 -7.28 4.88 -14.77
CA ASN A 480 -6.39 4.62 -15.90
C ASN A 480 -5.16 3.82 -15.47
N ASP A 481 -4.73 3.98 -14.23
CA ASP A 481 -3.64 3.23 -13.62
C ASP A 481 -4.10 1.85 -13.08
N GLY A 482 -5.39 1.51 -13.23
CA GLY A 482 -5.97 0.21 -12.88
C GLY A 482 -6.73 0.18 -11.55
N GLY A 483 -6.87 1.31 -10.87
CA GLY A 483 -7.66 1.41 -9.62
C GLY A 483 -9.13 1.16 -9.87
N ASN A 484 -9.78 0.40 -8.99
CA ASN A 484 -11.18 -0.01 -9.12
C ASN A 484 -12.11 0.89 -8.31
N LEU A 485 -13.33 1.11 -8.81
CA LEU A 485 -14.33 1.94 -8.12
C LEU A 485 -15.59 1.15 -7.79
N LEU A 486 -16.11 1.34 -6.58
CA LEU A 486 -17.48 1.05 -6.21
C LEU A 486 -18.21 2.40 -6.19
N LEU A 487 -19.16 2.60 -7.11
CA LEU A 487 -19.97 3.82 -7.18
C LEU A 487 -21.39 3.52 -6.67
N THR A 488 -21.85 4.22 -5.63
CA THR A 488 -23.16 3.94 -5.05
C THR A 488 -24.09 5.15 -5.08
N ASN A 489 -25.37 4.90 -5.25
CA ASN A 489 -26.44 5.88 -5.28
C ASN A 489 -26.15 6.96 -6.34
N HIS A 490 -26.20 8.25 -6.03
CA HIS A 490 -25.92 9.34 -6.98
C HIS A 490 -24.50 9.30 -7.58
N ALA A 491 -23.52 8.68 -6.89
CA ALA A 491 -22.17 8.55 -7.42
C ALA A 491 -22.10 7.70 -8.71
N THR A 492 -23.16 6.90 -9.03
CA THR A 492 -23.27 6.20 -10.33
C THR A 492 -23.19 7.15 -11.52
N GLN A 493 -23.59 8.43 -11.36
CA GLN A 493 -23.48 9.48 -12.38
C GLN A 493 -22.02 9.72 -12.80
N LEU A 494 -21.04 9.40 -11.95
CA LEU A 494 -19.60 9.53 -12.27
C LEU A 494 -19.16 8.60 -13.40
N THR A 495 -19.89 7.55 -13.73
CA THR A 495 -19.60 6.72 -14.91
C THR A 495 -19.51 7.56 -16.20
N VAL A 496 -20.33 8.61 -16.31
CA VAL A 496 -20.26 9.60 -17.40
C VAL A 496 -19.16 10.63 -17.14
N GLY A 497 -19.08 11.19 -15.94
CA GLY A 497 -18.09 12.21 -15.57
C GLY A 497 -16.64 11.73 -15.76
N LEU A 498 -16.38 10.47 -15.52
CA LEU A 498 -15.10 9.82 -15.75
C LEU A 498 -14.86 9.46 -17.24
N GLY A 499 -15.91 9.54 -18.08
CA GLY A 499 -15.82 9.16 -19.49
C GLY A 499 -15.80 7.64 -19.70
N ARG A 500 -16.27 6.85 -18.71
CA ARG A 500 -16.37 5.40 -18.85
C ARG A 500 -17.49 4.99 -19.80
N ILE A 501 -18.58 5.74 -19.81
CA ILE A 501 -19.69 5.61 -20.77
C ILE A 501 -20.04 6.98 -21.36
N ASP A 502 -20.70 6.95 -22.53
CA ASP A 502 -21.21 8.16 -23.16
C ASP A 502 -22.39 8.78 -22.38
N GLU A 503 -22.52 10.10 -22.41
CA GLU A 503 -23.59 10.83 -21.73
C GLU A 503 -25.01 10.38 -22.18
N ALA A 504 -25.13 9.87 -23.40
CA ALA A 504 -26.38 9.28 -23.91
C ALA A 504 -26.86 8.09 -23.09
N TYR A 505 -25.97 7.45 -22.35
CA TYR A 505 -26.26 6.29 -21.49
C TYR A 505 -26.16 6.62 -19.98
N ALA A 506 -26.29 7.91 -19.63
CA ALA A 506 -26.24 8.35 -18.23
C ALA A 506 -27.37 7.72 -17.39
N PRO A 507 -27.09 7.26 -16.15
CA PRO A 507 -28.13 6.73 -15.28
C PRO A 507 -29.19 7.78 -14.98
N GLY A 508 -30.45 7.36 -14.81
CA GLY A 508 -31.54 8.19 -14.36
C GLY A 508 -31.60 8.32 -12.85
N ILE A 509 -32.41 9.28 -12.37
CA ILE A 509 -32.84 9.35 -10.97
C ILE A 509 -34.36 9.17 -11.00
N TYR A 510 -34.85 8.14 -10.29
CA TYR A 510 -36.26 7.75 -10.29
C TYR A 510 -36.77 7.62 -8.87
N GLY A 511 -37.99 8.07 -8.59
CA GLY A 511 -38.64 7.98 -7.30
C GLY A 511 -38.06 8.91 -6.23
N ASP A 512 -37.32 9.95 -6.62
CA ASP A 512 -36.69 10.89 -5.70
C ASP A 512 -37.74 11.56 -4.77
N GLY A 513 -37.58 11.32 -3.46
CA GLY A 513 -38.49 11.80 -2.44
C GLY A 513 -39.81 11.03 -2.32
N GLU A 514 -40.03 9.94 -3.05
CA GLU A 514 -41.23 9.10 -2.97
C GLU A 514 -41.27 8.18 -1.73
N GLY A 515 -40.55 8.52 -0.69
CA GLY A 515 -40.54 7.72 0.52
C GLY A 515 -41.91 7.61 1.18
N GLY A 516 -42.54 6.45 1.16
CA GLY A 516 -43.69 6.02 1.98
C GLY A 516 -43.36 4.77 2.77
N ASN A 517 -44.01 4.51 3.90
CA ASN A 517 -43.88 3.21 4.57
C ASN A 517 -44.31 2.12 3.58
N ASN A 518 -43.33 1.54 2.89
CA ASN A 518 -43.58 0.43 2.00
C ASN A 518 -43.75 -0.85 2.84
N PRO A 519 -44.84 -1.62 2.69
CA PRO A 519 -44.96 -2.90 3.36
C PRO A 519 -44.05 -3.98 2.82
N ASP A 520 -43.35 -3.69 1.71
CA ASP A 520 -42.58 -4.65 0.93
C ASP A 520 -41.11 -4.71 1.34
N VAL A 521 -40.47 -5.82 1.04
CA VAL A 521 -39.01 -6.01 1.09
C VAL A 521 -38.40 -5.59 -0.22
N TRP A 522 -37.35 -4.76 -0.20
CA TRP A 522 -36.69 -4.29 -1.41
C TRP A 522 -35.27 -4.84 -1.54
N GLY A 523 -34.87 -5.07 -2.79
CA GLY A 523 -33.58 -5.65 -3.09
C GLY A 523 -33.28 -5.71 -4.58
N SER A 524 -32.44 -6.66 -4.95
CA SER A 524 -32.00 -6.88 -6.32
C SER A 524 -32.43 -8.25 -6.84
N HIS A 525 -32.92 -8.29 -8.09
CA HIS A 525 -33.04 -9.54 -8.84
C HIS A 525 -31.68 -9.93 -9.43
N PRO A 526 -31.05 -11.01 -8.99
CA PRO A 526 -29.80 -11.52 -9.57
C PRO A 526 -30.05 -12.39 -10.83
N ILE A 527 -31.28 -12.88 -10.98
CA ILE A 527 -31.72 -13.62 -12.17
C ILE A 527 -32.49 -12.63 -13.04
N ILE A 528 -31.83 -12.13 -14.09
CA ILE A 528 -32.40 -11.20 -15.01
C ILE A 528 -33.23 -12.01 -16.01
N GLY A 529 -34.54 -12.02 -15.80
CA GLY A 529 -35.50 -12.63 -16.71
C GLY A 529 -35.74 -11.70 -17.87
N ASN A 530 -35.88 -12.15 -18.86
CA ASN A 530 -36.46 -12.40 -20.06
C ASN A 530 -37.24 -11.22 -20.66
N VAL A 531 -36.56 -10.31 -21.30
CA VAL A 531 -37.22 -9.43 -22.25
C VAL A 531 -37.47 -10.15 -23.56
N GLU A 532 -36.97 -11.23 -23.91
CA GLU A 532 -37.15 -11.94 -25.20
C GLU A 532 -36.80 -13.44 -25.12
N GLY A 533 -37.12 -14.09 -23.99
CA GLY A 533 -36.82 -15.51 -23.76
C GLY A 533 -35.40 -15.80 -23.29
N GLN A 534 -34.63 -14.78 -22.94
CA GLN A 534 -33.25 -14.92 -22.43
C GLN A 534 -33.24 -14.81 -20.89
N ILE A 535 -32.48 -15.64 -20.21
CA ILE A 535 -32.30 -15.60 -18.76
C ILE A 535 -30.81 -15.46 -18.46
N TYR A 536 -30.43 -14.48 -17.64
CA TYR A 536 -29.10 -14.28 -17.12
C TYR A 536 -29.13 -14.59 -15.62
N ASP A 537 -28.35 -15.58 -15.17
CA ASP A 537 -28.30 -16.02 -13.78
C ASP A 537 -26.98 -15.60 -13.13
N HIS A 538 -27.06 -14.68 -12.19
CA HIS A 538 -25.93 -14.17 -11.42
C HIS A 538 -25.99 -14.56 -9.93
N LEU A 539 -26.82 -15.56 -9.53
CA LEU A 539 -26.95 -16.04 -8.16
C LEU A 539 -25.61 -16.38 -7.50
N ASN A 540 -24.67 -16.92 -8.29
CA ASN A 540 -23.35 -17.33 -7.80
C ASN A 540 -22.27 -16.26 -7.98
N HIS A 541 -22.65 -15.03 -8.35
CA HIS A 541 -21.67 -13.95 -8.48
C HIS A 541 -21.08 -13.58 -7.10
N PRO A 542 -19.77 -13.28 -6.98
CA PRO A 542 -19.11 -12.97 -5.70
C PRO A 542 -19.79 -11.89 -4.87
N ILE A 543 -20.44 -10.89 -5.48
CA ILE A 543 -21.14 -9.82 -4.76
C ILE A 543 -22.34 -10.32 -3.93
N TYR A 544 -22.86 -11.50 -4.22
CA TYR A 544 -23.99 -12.14 -3.50
C TYR A 544 -23.55 -13.24 -2.53
N TRP A 545 -22.25 -13.43 -2.35
CA TRP A 545 -21.74 -14.51 -1.51
C TRP A 545 -22.20 -14.38 -0.05
N LYS A 546 -22.68 -15.50 0.54
CA LYS A 546 -23.22 -15.56 1.91
C LYS A 546 -24.48 -14.70 2.17
N MET A 547 -25.08 -14.14 1.15
CA MET A 547 -26.36 -13.46 1.31
C MET A 547 -27.54 -14.45 1.30
N THR A 548 -28.64 -14.04 1.91
CA THR A 548 -29.87 -14.84 1.93
C THR A 548 -30.69 -14.55 0.69
N TYR A 549 -30.87 -15.56 -0.16
CA TYR A 549 -31.74 -15.47 -1.34
C TYR A 549 -33.18 -15.81 -0.98
N HIS A 550 -34.14 -15.00 -1.42
CA HIS A 550 -35.57 -15.15 -1.20
C HIS A 550 -36.28 -15.53 -2.51
N PRO A 551 -36.41 -16.84 -2.83
CA PRO A 551 -37.00 -17.28 -4.10
C PRO A 551 -38.50 -16.97 -4.21
N ASP A 552 -39.19 -16.82 -3.08
CA ASP A 552 -40.64 -16.60 -3.02
C ASP A 552 -41.02 -15.10 -3.10
N LEU A 553 -40.03 -14.19 -3.02
CA LEU A 553 -40.28 -12.77 -3.11
C LEU A 553 -39.94 -12.27 -4.54
N TYR A 554 -40.89 -11.59 -5.20
CA TYR A 554 -40.71 -10.93 -6.51
C TYR A 554 -40.03 -11.83 -7.58
N ALA A 555 -40.33 -13.12 -7.62
CA ALA A 555 -39.65 -14.10 -8.48
C ALA A 555 -38.15 -14.31 -8.18
N GLY A 556 -37.71 -13.95 -6.97
CA GLY A 556 -36.39 -14.21 -6.45
C GLY A 556 -35.51 -12.97 -6.31
N ILE A 557 -35.17 -12.59 -5.08
CA ILE A 557 -34.32 -11.44 -4.78
C ILE A 557 -33.30 -11.73 -3.67
N TYR A 558 -32.25 -10.92 -3.64
CA TYR A 558 -31.48 -10.62 -2.45
C TYR A 558 -32.04 -9.32 -1.84
N ALA A 559 -32.47 -9.39 -0.59
CA ALA A 559 -33.06 -8.26 0.12
C ALA A 559 -31.99 -7.37 0.74
N PHE A 560 -32.17 -6.05 0.68
CA PHE A 560 -31.33 -5.05 1.34
C PHE A 560 -32.12 -4.23 2.34
N ILE A 561 -33.41 -4.04 2.09
CA ILE A 561 -34.34 -3.31 2.96
C ILE A 561 -35.47 -4.23 3.38
N GLY A 562 -35.76 -4.29 4.69
CA GLY A 562 -36.91 -4.98 5.26
C GLY A 562 -38.24 -4.24 5.04
N ALA A 563 -39.33 -4.95 5.23
CA ALA A 563 -40.67 -4.36 5.14
C ALA A 563 -40.86 -3.22 6.17
N GLY A 564 -41.54 -2.16 5.75
CA GLY A 564 -41.93 -1.04 6.62
C GLY A 564 -40.93 0.11 6.69
N VAL A 565 -39.79 0.00 6.00
CA VAL A 565 -38.79 1.07 5.83
C VAL A 565 -38.77 1.57 4.38
N LYS A 566 -38.05 2.64 4.11
CA LYS A 566 -38.11 3.36 2.85
C LYS A 566 -36.78 3.41 2.15
N GLY A 567 -36.75 3.05 0.85
CA GLY A 567 -35.80 3.61 -0.11
C GLY A 567 -36.37 4.87 -0.72
N ASP A 568 -35.58 5.86 -1.01
CA ASP A 568 -36.03 7.16 -1.44
C ASP A 568 -35.80 7.46 -2.93
N HIS A 569 -34.86 6.80 -3.61
CA HIS A 569 -34.62 6.98 -5.04
C HIS A 569 -33.76 5.87 -5.64
N ASN A 570 -33.90 5.68 -6.97
CA ASN A 570 -33.02 4.83 -7.77
C ASN A 570 -32.12 5.70 -8.65
N CYS A 571 -30.83 5.45 -8.67
CA CYS A 571 -29.85 6.05 -9.59
C CYS A 571 -29.37 5.01 -10.59
N MET A 572 -30.28 4.45 -11.37
CA MET A 572 -30.09 3.26 -12.21
C MET A 572 -30.28 3.54 -13.71
N TRP A 573 -30.08 2.53 -14.52
CA TRP A 573 -30.22 2.57 -15.97
C TRP A 573 -31.54 1.92 -16.40
N ASP A 574 -32.50 2.70 -16.90
CA ASP A 574 -33.66 2.21 -17.65
C ASP A 574 -33.22 1.93 -19.09
N LEU A 575 -32.89 0.68 -19.39
CA LEU A 575 -32.31 0.29 -20.68
C LEU A 575 -33.27 0.53 -21.87
N ASN A 576 -34.58 0.53 -21.62
CA ASN A 576 -35.58 0.80 -22.64
C ASN A 576 -35.55 2.27 -23.08
N ALA A 577 -35.10 3.18 -22.22
CA ALA A 577 -35.08 4.63 -22.51
C ALA A 577 -33.98 5.03 -23.49
N TYR A 578 -32.97 4.19 -23.74
CA TYR A 578 -31.82 4.55 -24.59
C TYR A 578 -32.04 4.32 -26.09
N GLY A 579 -33.20 3.80 -26.50
CA GLY A 579 -33.51 3.59 -27.92
C GLY A 579 -32.60 2.57 -28.64
N LEU A 580 -32.02 1.66 -27.91
CA LEU A 580 -31.16 0.60 -28.45
C LEU A 580 -31.99 -0.41 -29.29
N THR A 581 -31.43 -0.88 -30.40
CA THR A 581 -32.03 -1.95 -31.17
C THR A 581 -31.69 -3.28 -30.52
N PRO A 582 -32.67 -4.08 -30.02
CA PRO A 582 -32.40 -5.34 -29.33
C PRO A 582 -31.63 -6.32 -30.19
N ASN A 583 -30.55 -6.94 -29.61
CA ASN A 583 -29.75 -8.00 -30.25
C ASN A 583 -29.09 -8.93 -29.19
N PRO A 584 -29.63 -10.06 -28.80
CA PRO A 584 -31.04 -10.51 -29.05
C PRO A 584 -32.06 -9.77 -28.22
N ASN A 585 -31.65 -9.11 -27.15
CA ASN A 585 -32.48 -8.28 -26.28
C ASN A 585 -31.78 -6.96 -25.92
N VAL A 586 -32.49 -6.03 -25.27
CA VAL A 586 -31.95 -4.70 -24.95
C VAL A 586 -30.83 -4.77 -23.89
N VAL A 587 -30.90 -5.71 -22.94
CA VAL A 587 -29.87 -5.90 -21.91
C VAL A 587 -28.55 -6.27 -22.59
N LYS A 588 -28.55 -7.29 -23.44
CA LYS A 588 -27.35 -7.75 -24.15
C LYS A 588 -26.75 -6.67 -25.07
N THR A 589 -27.62 -5.97 -25.81
CA THR A 589 -27.17 -4.86 -26.66
C THR A 589 -26.50 -3.76 -25.85
N TRP A 590 -27.08 -3.42 -24.68
CA TRP A 590 -26.50 -2.39 -23.82
C TRP A 590 -25.18 -2.85 -23.21
N GLU A 591 -25.09 -4.07 -22.72
CA GLU A 591 -23.85 -4.65 -22.20
C GLU A 591 -22.71 -4.62 -23.22
N GLU A 592 -22.99 -5.02 -24.46
CA GLU A 592 -22.01 -4.97 -25.57
C GLU A 592 -21.62 -3.54 -25.93
N THR A 593 -22.58 -2.61 -25.89
CA THR A 593 -22.35 -1.19 -26.21
C THR A 593 -21.47 -0.49 -25.17
N THR A 594 -21.64 -0.84 -23.90
CA THR A 594 -20.95 -0.20 -22.78
C THR A 594 -19.78 -1.00 -22.23
N ASN A 595 -19.53 -2.19 -22.75
CA ASN A 595 -18.57 -3.17 -22.20
C ASN A 595 -18.81 -3.38 -20.71
N SER A 596 -19.99 -3.84 -20.37
CA SER A 596 -20.42 -4.05 -18.98
C SER A 596 -21.26 -5.33 -18.84
N THR A 597 -21.53 -5.72 -17.60
CA THR A 597 -22.43 -6.81 -17.25
C THR A 597 -23.47 -6.30 -16.25
N VAL A 598 -24.75 -6.51 -16.53
CA VAL A 598 -25.83 -6.21 -15.58
C VAL A 598 -25.94 -7.36 -14.59
N LEU A 599 -25.53 -7.12 -13.36
CA LEU A 599 -25.52 -8.13 -12.29
C LEU A 599 -26.79 -8.19 -11.47
N GLY A 600 -27.59 -7.12 -11.51
CA GLY A 600 -28.86 -7.07 -10.79
C GLY A 600 -29.80 -6.00 -11.28
N THR A 601 -31.10 -6.31 -11.23
CA THR A 601 -32.16 -5.37 -11.63
C THR A 601 -33.05 -5.00 -10.44
N TRP A 602 -33.76 -3.86 -10.57
CA TRP A 602 -34.67 -3.36 -9.55
C TRP A 602 -35.88 -4.29 -9.39
N ASN A 603 -36.23 -4.64 -8.15
CA ASN A 603 -37.25 -5.65 -7.88
C ASN A 603 -38.72 -5.20 -8.07
N HIS A 604 -38.95 -3.92 -8.27
CA HIS A 604 -40.29 -3.38 -8.51
C HIS A 604 -40.64 -3.12 -9.97
N VAL A 605 -39.84 -3.58 -10.93
CA VAL A 605 -40.12 -3.48 -12.36
C VAL A 605 -40.26 -4.85 -13.02
N VAL A 606 -41.27 -4.96 -13.87
CA VAL A 606 -41.72 -6.25 -14.43
C VAL A 606 -40.88 -6.71 -15.62
N ASP A 607 -40.23 -5.79 -16.32
CA ASP A 607 -39.52 -6.09 -17.57
C ASP A 607 -38.02 -6.35 -17.43
N TYR A 608 -37.51 -6.31 -16.20
CA TYR A 608 -36.10 -6.59 -15.88
C TYR A 608 -35.07 -5.73 -16.62
N CYS A 609 -35.50 -4.61 -17.21
CA CYS A 609 -34.64 -3.69 -17.95
C CYS A 609 -34.10 -2.52 -17.13
N CYS A 610 -34.46 -2.44 -15.85
CA CYS A 610 -33.94 -1.44 -14.92
C CYS A 610 -32.67 -1.94 -14.24
N ALA A 611 -31.53 -1.74 -14.90
CA ALA A 611 -30.23 -2.17 -14.41
C ALA A 611 -29.82 -1.33 -13.20
N GLY A 612 -29.81 -1.96 -12.03
CA GLY A 612 -29.48 -1.30 -10.76
C GLY A 612 -28.09 -1.65 -10.22
N ILE A 613 -27.55 -2.81 -10.61
CA ILE A 613 -26.17 -3.20 -10.32
C ILE A 613 -25.47 -3.53 -11.63
N VAL A 614 -24.43 -2.77 -11.95
CA VAL A 614 -23.71 -2.88 -13.23
C VAL A 614 -22.21 -2.95 -12.98
N ASP A 615 -21.59 -3.96 -13.56
CA ASP A 615 -20.15 -4.14 -13.58
C ASP A 615 -19.59 -3.66 -14.92
N PHE A 616 -18.87 -2.54 -14.92
CA PHE A 616 -18.15 -2.01 -16.06
C PHE A 616 -16.75 -2.58 -16.10
N GLU A 617 -16.49 -3.48 -17.01
CA GLU A 617 -15.22 -4.17 -17.15
C GLU A 617 -14.09 -3.25 -17.63
N PRO A 618 -12.82 -3.57 -17.30
CA PRO A 618 -11.67 -2.85 -17.84
C PRO A 618 -11.67 -2.82 -19.38
N THR A 619 -11.18 -1.72 -19.93
CA THR A 619 -10.99 -1.53 -21.38
C THR A 619 -9.54 -1.14 -21.69
N ALA A 620 -9.17 -1.12 -22.96
CA ALA A 620 -7.83 -0.68 -23.38
C ALA A 620 -7.50 0.78 -23.01
N THR A 621 -8.54 1.61 -22.80
CA THR A 621 -8.41 3.05 -22.47
C THR A 621 -8.86 3.38 -21.05
N PHE A 622 -9.28 2.38 -20.28
CA PHE A 622 -9.77 2.54 -18.91
C PHE A 622 -9.47 1.23 -18.15
N ALA A 623 -8.32 1.17 -17.51
CA ALA A 623 -7.77 -0.07 -16.96
C ALA A 623 -8.48 -0.54 -15.68
N GLY A 624 -9.08 0.39 -14.91
CA GLY A 624 -9.83 0.04 -13.70
C GLY A 624 -11.23 -0.50 -13.98
N ARG A 625 -11.75 -1.31 -13.07
CA ARG A 625 -13.13 -1.82 -13.04
C ARG A 625 -14.02 -0.85 -12.29
N ILE A 626 -15.25 -0.65 -12.73
CA ILE A 626 -16.27 0.10 -11.99
C ILE A 626 -17.47 -0.79 -11.72
N LEU A 627 -17.77 -1.03 -10.45
CA LEU A 627 -19.03 -1.61 -10.01
C LEU A 627 -19.96 -0.50 -9.54
N ALA A 628 -21.08 -0.33 -10.21
CA ALA A 628 -22.05 0.72 -9.92
C ALA A 628 -23.34 0.14 -9.33
N VAL A 629 -23.79 0.67 -8.20
CA VAL A 629 -24.99 0.24 -7.45
C VAL A 629 -25.92 1.43 -7.25
N GLY A 630 -27.03 1.48 -7.98
CA GLY A 630 -27.98 2.59 -7.96
C GLY A 630 -29.41 2.20 -7.63
N LEU A 631 -29.60 1.18 -6.78
CA LEU A 631 -30.92 0.72 -6.35
C LEU A 631 -31.44 1.54 -5.18
N ALA A 632 -32.74 1.91 -5.16
CA ALA A 632 -33.41 2.50 -4.00
C ALA A 632 -33.40 1.59 -2.77
N ALA A 633 -33.05 0.32 -2.93
CA ALA A 633 -32.81 -0.60 -1.83
C ALA A 633 -31.44 -0.44 -1.16
N TYR A 634 -30.52 0.28 -1.78
CA TYR A 634 -29.17 0.47 -1.22
C TYR A 634 -29.14 1.75 -0.36
N GLU A 635 -29.81 1.68 0.80
CA GLU A 635 -30.02 2.79 1.72
C GLU A 635 -29.44 2.49 3.10
N TRP A 636 -28.67 3.41 3.65
CA TRP A 636 -27.96 3.24 4.92
C TRP A 636 -28.70 3.80 6.12
N ASN A 637 -29.53 4.81 5.94
CA ASN A 637 -30.37 5.39 6.98
C ASN A 637 -31.84 5.39 6.60
N LEU A 638 -32.62 4.52 7.21
CA LEU A 638 -34.04 4.36 6.93
C LEU A 638 -34.95 5.02 7.99
N GLY A 639 -34.37 5.87 8.86
CA GLY A 639 -35.07 6.50 9.97
C GLY A 639 -35.56 5.54 11.05
N GLY A 640 -35.08 4.29 11.02
CA GLY A 640 -35.41 3.22 11.98
C GLY A 640 -34.68 1.92 11.67
N PRO A 641 -34.84 0.87 12.49
CA PRO A 641 -34.14 -0.39 12.32
C PRO A 641 -34.50 -1.06 11.00
N ASN A 642 -33.50 -1.43 10.20
CA ASN A 642 -33.65 -2.23 9.00
C ASN A 642 -33.47 -3.72 9.35
N ALA A 643 -34.48 -4.55 9.07
CA ALA A 643 -34.40 -6.00 9.33
C ALA A 643 -33.34 -6.70 8.43
N GLU A 644 -32.98 -6.09 7.29
CA GLU A 644 -32.01 -6.60 6.33
C GLU A 644 -30.66 -5.86 6.39
N GLN A 645 -30.36 -5.14 7.47
CA GLN A 645 -29.13 -4.37 7.61
C GLN A 645 -27.88 -5.24 7.43
N ASP A 646 -27.86 -6.42 8.01
CA ASP A 646 -26.74 -7.36 7.89
C ASP A 646 -26.53 -7.81 6.43
N GLN A 647 -27.61 -7.87 5.62
CA GLN A 647 -27.52 -8.21 4.19
C GLN A 647 -26.95 -7.05 3.37
N LEU A 648 -27.32 -5.81 3.67
CA LEU A 648 -26.75 -4.62 3.06
C LEU A 648 -25.24 -4.50 3.36
N GLU A 649 -24.85 -4.69 4.62
CA GLU A 649 -23.45 -4.68 5.05
C GLU A 649 -22.64 -5.83 4.40
N GLN A 650 -23.22 -7.05 4.34
CA GLN A 650 -22.60 -8.18 3.67
C GLN A 650 -22.42 -7.94 2.17
N PHE A 651 -23.43 -7.39 1.50
CA PHE A 651 -23.37 -7.04 0.09
C PHE A 651 -22.24 -6.02 -0.19
N THR A 652 -22.19 -4.96 0.61
CA THR A 652 -21.14 -3.92 0.48
C THR A 652 -19.75 -4.49 0.71
N SER A 653 -19.59 -5.34 1.73
CA SER A 653 -18.33 -6.06 2.00
C SER A 653 -17.92 -6.96 0.81
N ASN A 654 -18.89 -7.65 0.22
CA ASN A 654 -18.66 -8.49 -0.96
C ASN A 654 -18.25 -7.67 -2.19
N CYS A 655 -18.90 -6.52 -2.45
CA CYS A 655 -18.53 -5.60 -3.53
C CYS A 655 -17.11 -5.07 -3.37
N ILE A 656 -16.75 -4.68 -2.14
CA ILE A 656 -15.38 -4.26 -1.79
C ILE A 656 -14.39 -5.41 -2.03
N GLY A 657 -14.72 -6.63 -1.57
CA GLY A 657 -13.87 -7.81 -1.77
C GLY A 657 -13.72 -8.22 -3.23
N TYR A 658 -14.74 -8.01 -4.05
CA TYR A 658 -14.73 -8.30 -5.48
C TYR A 658 -13.82 -7.33 -6.26
N LEU A 659 -13.71 -6.09 -5.80
CA LEU A 659 -12.94 -5.02 -6.44
C LEU A 659 -11.49 -4.93 -5.95
N LYS A 660 -11.15 -5.56 -4.80
CA LYS A 660 -9.78 -5.70 -4.32
C LYS A 660 -8.99 -6.71 -5.16
#